data_b1be63f6d91f0c6b6f7557b10bcff260
#
_entry.id   b1be63f6d91f0c6b6f7557b10bcff260
#
_cell.length_a   1.000
_cell.length_b   1.000
_cell.length_c   1.000
_cell.angle_alpha   90.00
_cell.angle_beta   90.00
_cell.angle_gamma   90.00
#
_symmetry.space_group_name_H-M   'P 1'
#
loop_
_entity.id
_entity.type
_entity.pdbx_description
1 polymer ?
#
loop_
_entity_poly.entity_id
_entity_poly.type
_entity_poly.pdbx_seq_one_letter_code
_entity_poly.pdbx_strand_id
1 'polypeptide(L)'
;MDLKLGPNRVRAQGEIGGADGALTLDAQAPQLDAFWPGVPGGADVKGKLGGTVASHRGEISAGYNPPKPRPGVLGQSRAEAAITFAGGWGKGPAGEADAALTGWRGTVSRLTAGSAGFTVSADRPVTLSYLPAAVAPQWQWQVGQTVLGVALPGKEKLAIAHKGSRGDAERWETAGQADNLVITAAMARQVIAAVDPEAAAKMKQGPKRVNATVAESQRRIALDASWDLKFDGRLAGRARIARRDGDLLIPGDPPVPLGVKALVLDLTATPTGPHASRLEARLDLATDKMGKIAGNGTAVLAVDAKGGMALDPRQPIRARLDADIADLAWVGLFVGDSMEIGGQVKANLEAQGTLAGKWSASGAIRGDKLRVVRIDDGVRLIDGTLAARLDGDKLVLDSLRFPASLRVMPAEWRTKEWITTNPEAKGGYAEAKGQWNLIDGGGNVRLTLYRFPALQRSDRYAMVSGTIDLNAAMPRIDIVGDLKADAGWFSLEILQGVPSLDDDVKVRRAGDDPGAVSTPLQTSMNLKFDMGPRFYITGMGLDAGLLGSIQILLNDGRLTGVGALRTRGGGIEAYGQKLRLRRGTLTFQGRLDNPLLDIEALRTGEQVEAGVKVVGTAQRPRIDLVAYPDVSDVEKLSWLLLGRGPDESGSDAALLLSVGTALLGGGEPFYKQFGLDDVSVRTGNLGSSGSILPDRTVAGDVNRDSDSQLATQFLVASKSFANGITLSVEQALAGSDTVGRASYRLARGLSLDLKGGSVNGIALVYRTFFGD
;
A
#
# COMPACT_ATOMS: atom_id res chain seq x y z
N MET A 1 40.26 2.96 -54.79
CA MET A 1 39.28 4.06 -54.81
C MET A 1 39.22 4.68 -53.43
N ASP A 2 39.33 6.01 -53.29
CA ASP A 2 39.15 6.74 -52.00
C ASP A 2 38.24 7.94 -52.30
N LEU A 3 37.03 7.89 -51.83
CA LEU A 3 36.01 8.90 -52.06
C LEU A 3 35.79 9.67 -50.73
N LYS A 4 35.78 11.00 -50.82
CA LYS A 4 35.49 11.89 -49.69
C LYS A 4 34.34 12.83 -50.03
N LEU A 5 33.37 12.98 -49.12
CA LEU A 5 32.29 13.94 -49.22
C LEU A 5 32.10 14.59 -47.83
N GLY A 6 32.65 15.79 -47.65
CA GLY A 6 32.74 16.42 -46.35
C GLY A 6 33.53 15.56 -45.35
N PRO A 7 32.96 15.28 -44.16
CA PRO A 7 33.60 14.39 -43.18
C PRO A 7 33.49 12.90 -43.54
N ASN A 8 32.67 12.55 -44.54
CA ASN A 8 32.41 11.17 -44.93
C ASN A 8 33.53 10.65 -45.87
N ARG A 9 33.92 9.40 -45.69
CA ARG A 9 34.96 8.77 -46.46
C ARG A 9 34.63 7.31 -46.81
N VAL A 10 34.81 6.92 -48.04
CA VAL A 10 34.69 5.53 -48.53
C VAL A 10 35.96 5.11 -49.19
N ARG A 11 36.58 4.06 -48.70
CA ARG A 11 37.78 3.43 -49.29
C ARG A 11 37.41 2.06 -49.80
N ALA A 12 37.82 1.77 -51.03
CA ALA A 12 37.72 0.45 -51.64
C ALA A 12 39.07 0.06 -52.18
N GLN A 13 39.62 -1.10 -51.83
CA GLN A 13 40.90 -1.62 -52.22
C GLN A 13 40.76 -3.06 -52.68
N GLY A 14 41.40 -3.39 -53.78
CA GLY A 14 41.37 -4.72 -54.42
C GLY A 14 40.55 -4.74 -55.69
N GLU A 15 40.27 -5.92 -56.19
CA GLU A 15 39.49 -6.16 -57.39
C GLU A 15 38.48 -7.28 -57.18
N ILE A 16 37.39 -7.24 -57.95
CA ILE A 16 36.35 -8.28 -57.95
C ILE A 16 36.08 -8.65 -59.38
N GLY A 17 35.87 -9.93 -59.67
CA GLY A 17 35.63 -10.40 -61.05
C GLY A 17 36.44 -11.65 -61.43
N GLY A 18 37.52 -11.95 -60.70
CA GLY A 18 38.26 -13.20 -60.82
C GLY A 18 37.96 -14.19 -59.70
N ALA A 19 38.26 -15.46 -59.88
CA ALA A 19 38.02 -16.49 -58.86
C ALA A 19 38.73 -16.19 -57.51
N ASP A 20 39.90 -15.54 -57.58
CA ASP A 20 40.74 -15.13 -56.46
C ASP A 20 40.61 -13.64 -56.13
N GLY A 21 39.66 -12.95 -56.76
CA GLY A 21 39.41 -11.51 -56.50
C GLY A 21 39.01 -11.25 -55.05
N ALA A 22 39.66 -10.24 -54.47
CA ALA A 22 39.31 -9.77 -53.10
C ALA A 22 39.20 -8.24 -53.07
N LEU A 23 38.08 -7.74 -52.71
CA LEU A 23 37.77 -6.32 -52.48
C LEU A 23 37.52 -6.07 -51.00
N THR A 24 38.25 -5.13 -50.45
CA THR A 24 37.99 -4.61 -49.10
C THR A 24 37.31 -3.25 -49.19
N LEU A 25 36.24 -3.08 -48.43
CA LEU A 25 35.48 -1.83 -48.29
C LEU A 25 35.60 -1.31 -46.85
N ASP A 26 35.93 -0.03 -46.69
CA ASP A 26 35.89 0.70 -45.42
C ASP A 26 35.21 2.05 -45.68
N ALA A 27 34.01 2.18 -45.19
CA ALA A 27 33.21 3.39 -45.26
C ALA A 27 32.97 3.97 -43.88
N GLN A 28 33.28 5.24 -43.70
CA GLN A 28 33.04 6.02 -42.51
C GLN A 28 32.23 7.24 -42.89
N ALA A 29 30.98 7.27 -42.50
CA ALA A 29 30.03 8.34 -42.80
C ALA A 29 29.46 8.95 -41.50
N PRO A 30 30.19 9.82 -40.80
CA PRO A 30 29.71 10.50 -39.61
C PRO A 30 28.51 11.40 -39.88
N GLN A 31 28.25 11.80 -41.12
CA GLN A 31 27.08 12.61 -41.53
C GLN A 31 26.37 11.91 -42.71
N LEU A 32 25.44 11.03 -42.38
CA LEU A 32 24.67 10.26 -43.39
C LEU A 32 23.76 11.14 -44.25
N ASP A 33 23.24 12.24 -43.69
CA ASP A 33 22.38 13.21 -44.39
C ASP A 33 23.03 13.84 -45.62
N ALA A 34 24.36 13.88 -45.67
CA ALA A 34 25.10 14.29 -46.87
C ALA A 34 24.98 13.31 -48.05
N PHE A 35 24.76 12.01 -47.79
CA PHE A 35 24.52 10.99 -48.81
C PHE A 35 23.05 10.71 -49.04
N TRP A 36 22.27 10.67 -47.95
CA TRP A 36 20.83 10.41 -47.98
C TRP A 36 20.09 11.51 -47.19
N PRO A 37 19.60 12.53 -47.87
CA PRO A 37 18.82 13.57 -47.25
C PRO A 37 17.64 12.97 -46.46
N GLY A 38 17.53 13.31 -45.17
CA GLY A 38 16.50 12.79 -44.26
C GLY A 38 16.91 11.58 -43.42
N VAL A 39 18.15 11.08 -43.54
CA VAL A 39 18.70 10.06 -42.64
C VAL A 39 19.75 10.71 -41.72
N PRO A 40 19.37 11.18 -40.53
CA PRO A 40 20.30 11.82 -39.62
C PRO A 40 21.20 10.80 -38.93
N GLY A 41 22.39 11.22 -38.45
CA GLY A 41 23.33 10.37 -37.74
C GLY A 41 24.53 9.96 -38.56
N GLY A 42 25.29 8.98 -38.06
CA GLY A 42 26.48 8.47 -38.68
C GLY A 42 26.46 6.96 -38.88
N ALA A 43 27.22 6.49 -39.90
CA ALA A 43 27.40 5.04 -40.09
C ALA A 43 28.87 4.71 -40.39
N ASP A 44 29.22 3.49 -40.05
CA ASP A 44 30.46 2.87 -40.43
C ASP A 44 30.17 1.49 -41.07
N VAL A 45 30.85 1.18 -42.16
CA VAL A 45 30.68 -0.12 -42.85
C VAL A 45 32.08 -0.66 -43.22
N LYS A 46 32.30 -1.91 -42.85
CA LYS A 46 33.48 -2.66 -43.28
C LYS A 46 33.03 -3.91 -44.01
N GLY A 47 33.67 -4.19 -45.13
CA GLY A 47 33.32 -5.34 -45.94
C GLY A 47 34.51 -6.00 -46.57
N LYS A 48 34.42 -7.30 -46.79
CA LYS A 48 35.29 -8.08 -47.62
C LYS A 48 34.43 -8.84 -48.62
N LEU A 49 34.69 -8.66 -49.89
CA LEU A 49 33.99 -9.32 -50.98
C LEU A 49 35.02 -10.09 -51.87
N GLY A 50 34.64 -11.27 -52.30
CA GLY A 50 35.50 -12.06 -53.18
C GLY A 50 34.72 -12.91 -54.18
N GLY A 51 35.33 -13.27 -55.32
CA GLY A 51 34.72 -14.09 -56.35
C GLY A 51 34.21 -13.29 -57.53
N THR A 52 33.34 -13.90 -58.33
CA THR A 52 32.82 -13.36 -59.63
C THR A 52 31.38 -12.87 -59.41
N VAL A 53 30.81 -12.18 -60.38
CA VAL A 53 29.39 -11.78 -60.36
C VAL A 53 28.46 -12.99 -60.25
N ALA A 54 28.80 -14.10 -60.90
CA ALA A 54 27.99 -15.32 -60.85
C ALA A 54 28.19 -16.16 -59.57
N SER A 55 29.33 -15.97 -58.89
CA SER A 55 29.62 -16.69 -57.64
C SER A 55 30.53 -15.85 -56.78
N HIS A 56 29.99 -15.27 -55.72
CA HIS A 56 30.70 -14.42 -54.77
C HIS A 56 30.38 -14.74 -53.33
N ARG A 57 31.27 -14.37 -52.47
CA ARG A 57 31.12 -14.46 -51.02
C ARG A 57 31.47 -13.12 -50.37
N GLY A 58 30.84 -12.82 -49.29
CA GLY A 58 31.10 -11.56 -48.59
C GLY A 58 30.92 -11.66 -47.09
N GLU A 59 31.66 -10.82 -46.42
CA GLU A 59 31.47 -10.53 -44.99
C GLU A 59 31.38 -9.00 -44.86
N ILE A 60 30.25 -8.54 -44.31
CA ILE A 60 29.98 -7.12 -44.14
C ILE A 60 29.60 -6.89 -42.67
N SER A 61 30.19 -5.88 -42.05
CA SER A 61 29.79 -5.35 -40.77
C SER A 61 29.43 -3.87 -40.90
N ALA A 62 28.34 -3.46 -40.30
CA ALA A 62 27.85 -2.09 -40.31
C ALA A 62 27.47 -1.63 -38.93
N GLY A 63 27.78 -0.38 -38.64
CA GLY A 63 27.36 0.31 -37.44
C GLY A 63 26.58 1.59 -37.77
N TYR A 64 25.53 1.89 -37.01
CA TYR A 64 24.78 3.14 -37.10
C TYR A 64 24.79 3.86 -35.76
N ASN A 65 25.16 5.13 -35.77
CA ASN A 65 25.17 6.02 -34.62
C ASN A 65 24.05 7.04 -34.78
N PRO A 66 23.03 7.03 -33.90
CA PRO A 66 21.94 8.00 -33.95
C PRO A 66 22.42 9.41 -33.55
N PRO A 67 21.76 10.48 -34.04
CA PRO A 67 22.16 11.86 -33.81
C PRO A 67 22.12 12.32 -32.36
N LYS A 68 21.28 11.70 -31.56
CA LYS A 68 21.15 11.93 -30.12
C LYS A 68 21.24 10.59 -29.36
N PRO A 69 22.46 10.09 -29.12
CA PRO A 69 22.64 8.78 -28.53
C PRO A 69 22.15 8.74 -27.05
N ARG A 70 21.31 7.77 -26.74
CA ARG A 70 20.96 7.36 -25.38
C ARG A 70 21.23 5.87 -25.23
N PRO A 71 22.30 5.50 -24.53
CA PRO A 71 22.63 4.08 -24.33
C PRO A 71 21.48 3.32 -23.65
N GLY A 72 21.17 2.13 -24.14
CA GLY A 72 20.11 1.28 -23.59
C GLY A 72 18.70 1.59 -24.12
N VAL A 73 18.51 2.64 -24.93
CA VAL A 73 17.20 2.98 -25.52
C VAL A 73 17.18 2.57 -26.97
N LEU A 74 16.18 1.78 -27.38
CA LEU A 74 16.03 1.31 -28.77
C LEU A 74 15.80 2.50 -29.72
N GLY A 75 16.47 2.49 -30.86
CA GLY A 75 16.45 3.60 -31.84
C GLY A 75 17.32 4.81 -31.46
N GLN A 76 17.78 4.90 -30.20
CA GLN A 76 18.68 5.95 -29.73
C GLN A 76 20.07 5.38 -29.29
N SER A 77 20.25 4.08 -29.31
CA SER A 77 21.55 3.41 -29.11
C SER A 77 22.21 3.08 -30.43
N ARG A 78 23.53 2.97 -30.41
CA ARG A 78 24.27 2.44 -31.54
C ARG A 78 23.67 1.10 -31.98
N ALA A 79 23.39 0.95 -33.26
CA ALA A 79 23.00 -0.32 -33.87
C ALA A 79 24.17 -0.92 -34.65
N GLU A 80 24.35 -2.22 -34.57
CA GLU A 80 25.40 -2.96 -35.25
C GLU A 80 24.80 -4.14 -36.00
N ALA A 81 25.31 -4.43 -37.17
CA ALA A 81 24.92 -5.60 -37.95
C ALA A 81 26.13 -6.24 -38.57
N ALA A 82 26.16 -7.55 -38.63
CA ALA A 82 27.17 -8.31 -39.37
C ALA A 82 26.52 -9.44 -40.16
N ILE A 83 26.92 -9.61 -41.38
CA ILE A 83 26.41 -10.61 -42.30
C ILE A 83 27.55 -11.32 -43.03
N THR A 84 27.51 -12.64 -43.09
CA THR A 84 28.38 -13.46 -43.92
C THR A 84 27.48 -14.20 -44.90
N PHE A 85 27.77 -14.07 -46.18
CA PHE A 85 26.95 -14.63 -47.23
C PHE A 85 27.76 -15.20 -48.37
N ALA A 86 27.13 -16.12 -49.15
CA ALA A 86 27.61 -16.60 -50.41
C ALA A 86 26.45 -16.65 -51.40
N GLY A 87 26.65 -16.20 -52.60
CA GLY A 87 25.60 -16.16 -53.61
C GLY A 87 26.12 -15.73 -54.97
N GLY A 88 25.20 -15.42 -55.86
CA GLY A 88 25.57 -14.96 -57.22
C GLY A 88 24.35 -14.47 -57.99
N TRP A 89 24.68 -13.74 -59.05
CA TRP A 89 23.70 -13.31 -60.03
C TRP A 89 23.62 -14.36 -61.12
N GLY A 90 22.47 -14.87 -61.45
CA GLY A 90 22.23 -15.86 -62.44
C GLY A 90 20.78 -16.36 -62.50
N LYS A 91 20.57 -17.35 -63.39
CA LYS A 91 19.31 -18.09 -63.44
C LYS A 91 19.21 -19.04 -62.26
N GLY A 92 17.98 -19.37 -61.82
CA GLY A 92 17.77 -20.33 -60.76
C GLY A 92 18.11 -21.78 -61.16
N PRO A 93 18.14 -22.68 -60.13
CA PRO A 93 18.26 -24.10 -60.37
C PRO A 93 17.08 -24.64 -61.20
N ALA A 94 17.37 -25.58 -62.06
CA ALA A 94 16.30 -26.19 -62.85
C ALA A 94 15.28 -26.90 -61.97
N GLY A 95 14.00 -26.62 -62.21
CA GLY A 95 12.87 -27.18 -61.39
C GLY A 95 12.28 -26.24 -60.36
N GLU A 96 12.88 -25.10 -60.11
CA GLU A 96 12.25 -24.05 -59.31
C GLU A 96 11.29 -23.20 -60.16
N ALA A 97 10.18 -22.73 -59.55
CA ALA A 97 9.17 -21.91 -60.24
C ALA A 97 9.78 -20.64 -60.88
N ASP A 98 10.82 -20.07 -60.27
CA ASP A 98 11.49 -18.84 -60.68
C ASP A 98 12.85 -19.12 -61.38
N ALA A 99 13.11 -20.36 -61.83
CA ALA A 99 14.38 -20.79 -62.41
C ALA A 99 14.77 -19.98 -63.62
N ALA A 100 13.81 -19.51 -64.44
CA ALA A 100 14.05 -18.73 -65.64
C ALA A 100 14.48 -17.27 -65.38
N LEU A 101 14.20 -16.75 -64.17
CA LEU A 101 14.47 -15.36 -63.81
C LEU A 101 15.96 -15.20 -63.43
N THR A 102 16.60 -14.23 -64.06
CA THR A 102 17.97 -13.84 -63.73
C THR A 102 17.93 -12.84 -62.56
N GLY A 103 18.55 -13.20 -61.45
CA GLY A 103 18.63 -12.35 -60.28
C GLY A 103 19.68 -12.83 -59.31
N TRP A 104 19.75 -12.23 -58.14
CA TRP A 104 20.63 -12.65 -57.08
C TRP A 104 20.00 -13.77 -56.24
N ARG A 105 20.74 -14.81 -56.01
CA ARG A 105 20.38 -15.88 -55.07
C ARG A 105 21.59 -16.22 -54.22
N GLY A 106 21.36 -16.44 -52.95
CA GLY A 106 22.43 -16.78 -52.04
C GLY A 106 21.95 -17.33 -50.70
N THR A 107 22.92 -17.66 -49.88
CA THR A 107 22.72 -18.14 -48.53
C THR A 107 23.49 -17.24 -47.58
N VAL A 108 22.82 -16.72 -46.56
CA VAL A 108 23.43 -16.05 -45.45
C VAL A 108 23.74 -17.11 -44.40
N SER A 109 25.02 -17.35 -44.19
CA SER A 109 25.53 -18.34 -43.25
C SER A 109 25.63 -17.77 -41.82
N ARG A 110 25.78 -16.46 -41.69
CA ARG A 110 25.82 -15.75 -40.40
C ARG A 110 25.12 -14.42 -40.54
N LEU A 111 24.18 -14.16 -39.63
CA LEU A 111 23.51 -12.88 -39.48
C LEU A 111 23.49 -12.54 -38.01
N THR A 112 23.98 -11.35 -37.65
CA THR A 112 23.83 -10.79 -36.32
C THR A 112 23.46 -9.32 -36.49
N ALA A 113 22.47 -8.85 -35.69
CA ALA A 113 22.11 -7.46 -35.61
C ALA A 113 21.76 -7.12 -34.19
N GLY A 114 22.17 -5.96 -33.68
CA GLY A 114 21.93 -5.59 -32.30
C GLY A 114 21.84 -4.09 -32.05
N SER A 115 21.07 -3.70 -31.05
CA SER A 115 20.99 -2.34 -30.54
C SER A 115 20.35 -2.36 -29.13
N ALA A 116 20.75 -1.46 -28.25
CA ALA A 116 20.18 -1.27 -26.91
C ALA A 116 20.18 -2.55 -26.04
N GLY A 117 21.12 -3.47 -26.25
CA GLY A 117 21.19 -4.75 -25.56
C GLY A 117 20.33 -5.86 -26.19
N PHE A 118 19.58 -5.59 -27.24
CA PHE A 118 18.94 -6.60 -28.09
C PHE A 118 19.90 -7.10 -29.14
N THR A 119 19.92 -8.40 -29.40
CA THR A 119 20.67 -8.98 -30.50
C THR A 119 19.82 -10.04 -31.21
N VAL A 120 19.73 -9.94 -32.51
CA VAL A 120 19.11 -10.93 -33.38
C VAL A 120 20.22 -11.69 -34.13
N SER A 121 20.16 -13.00 -34.09
CA SER A 121 21.09 -13.87 -34.83
C SER A 121 20.32 -14.91 -35.64
N ALA A 122 20.83 -15.31 -36.79
CA ALA A 122 20.33 -16.49 -37.47
C ALA A 122 21.08 -17.72 -36.95
N ASP A 123 20.39 -18.65 -36.34
CA ASP A 123 20.98 -19.89 -35.80
C ASP A 123 21.18 -20.97 -36.88
N ARG A 124 20.56 -20.77 -38.04
CA ARG A 124 20.72 -21.61 -39.24
C ARG A 124 20.93 -20.72 -40.44
N PRO A 125 21.68 -21.20 -41.48
CA PRO A 125 21.79 -20.48 -42.73
C PRO A 125 20.41 -20.19 -43.35
N VAL A 126 20.23 -18.97 -43.85
CA VAL A 126 18.99 -18.53 -44.47
C VAL A 126 19.21 -18.29 -45.97
N THR A 127 18.33 -18.83 -46.79
CA THR A 127 18.33 -18.56 -48.22
C THR A 127 17.69 -17.21 -48.48
N LEU A 128 18.34 -16.41 -49.33
CA LEU A 128 17.83 -15.13 -49.78
C LEU A 128 17.80 -15.13 -51.30
N SER A 129 16.76 -14.56 -51.89
CA SER A 129 16.73 -14.25 -53.31
C SER A 129 16.21 -12.84 -53.58
N TYR A 130 16.75 -12.20 -54.58
CA TYR A 130 16.34 -10.90 -55.10
C TYR A 130 16.18 -11.01 -56.60
N LEU A 131 14.95 -11.05 -57.06
CA LEU A 131 14.56 -11.44 -58.42
C LEU A 131 13.70 -10.34 -59.04
N PRO A 132 13.72 -10.20 -60.41
CA PRO A 132 12.74 -9.30 -61.04
C PRO A 132 11.32 -9.79 -60.78
N ALA A 133 10.42 -8.89 -60.49
CA ALA A 133 9.00 -9.18 -60.38
C ALA A 133 8.38 -9.35 -61.78
N ALA A 134 7.17 -9.95 -61.82
CA ALA A 134 6.45 -10.15 -63.09
C ALA A 134 6.09 -8.82 -63.80
N VAL A 135 6.09 -7.69 -63.12
CA VAL A 135 5.86 -6.34 -63.66
C VAL A 135 7.19 -5.57 -63.55
N ALA A 136 7.89 -5.41 -64.66
CA ALA A 136 9.10 -4.58 -64.73
C ALA A 136 8.80 -3.08 -64.56
N PRO A 137 9.63 -2.27 -63.86
CA PRO A 137 10.99 -2.61 -63.40
C PRO A 137 11.03 -3.06 -61.90
N GLN A 138 9.99 -3.64 -61.38
CA GLN A 138 9.93 -4.03 -59.96
C GLN A 138 10.78 -5.28 -59.69
N TRP A 139 11.27 -5.37 -58.46
CA TRP A 139 12.05 -6.45 -57.93
C TRP A 139 11.35 -7.04 -56.68
N GLN A 140 11.46 -8.37 -56.53
CA GLN A 140 10.95 -9.09 -55.37
C GLN A 140 12.08 -9.72 -54.56
N TRP A 141 11.90 -9.77 -53.29
CA TRP A 141 12.82 -10.43 -52.35
C TRP A 141 12.14 -11.64 -51.72
N GLN A 142 12.92 -12.64 -51.39
CA GLN A 142 12.46 -13.80 -50.62
C GLN A 142 13.46 -14.13 -49.52
N VAL A 143 12.96 -14.47 -48.35
CA VAL A 143 13.73 -14.96 -47.20
C VAL A 143 13.21 -16.34 -46.85
N GLY A 144 14.06 -17.33 -46.94
CA GLY A 144 13.70 -18.71 -46.67
C GLY A 144 13.48 -19.00 -45.20
N GLN A 145 13.19 -20.24 -44.91
CA GLN A 145 12.99 -20.71 -43.54
C GLN A 145 14.29 -20.64 -42.74
N THR A 146 14.20 -20.15 -41.50
CA THR A 146 15.33 -20.13 -40.57
C THR A 146 14.84 -20.10 -39.11
N VAL A 147 15.77 -20.30 -38.20
CA VAL A 147 15.53 -20.04 -36.76
C VAL A 147 16.35 -18.81 -36.38
N LEU A 148 15.67 -17.80 -35.92
CA LEU A 148 16.26 -16.57 -35.39
C LEU A 148 16.40 -16.69 -33.88
N GLY A 149 17.60 -16.50 -33.36
CA GLY A 149 17.86 -16.30 -31.95
C GLY A 149 17.74 -14.82 -31.61
N VAL A 150 16.82 -14.44 -30.72
CA VAL A 150 16.68 -13.09 -30.22
C VAL A 150 17.20 -13.05 -28.80
N ALA A 151 18.33 -12.41 -28.55
CA ALA A 151 18.80 -12.13 -27.20
C ALA A 151 18.24 -10.82 -26.75
N LEU A 152 17.59 -10.83 -25.58
CA LEU A 152 17.04 -9.66 -24.90
C LEU A 152 18.08 -9.03 -23.95
N PRO A 153 17.93 -7.77 -23.56
CA PRO A 153 18.72 -7.20 -22.47
C PRO A 153 18.67 -8.09 -21.25
N GLY A 154 19.81 -8.60 -20.75
CA GLY A 154 19.87 -9.58 -19.65
C GLY A 154 20.33 -10.98 -20.07
N LYS A 155 20.67 -11.19 -21.34
CA LYS A 155 21.26 -12.42 -21.93
C LYS A 155 20.31 -13.61 -22.10
N GLU A 156 19.03 -13.47 -21.89
CA GLU A 156 18.05 -14.51 -22.25
C GLU A 156 17.90 -14.58 -23.78
N LYS A 157 17.90 -15.79 -24.34
CA LYS A 157 17.72 -16.01 -25.76
C LYS A 157 16.37 -16.63 -26.05
N LEU A 158 15.63 -16.05 -26.96
CA LEU A 158 14.38 -16.56 -27.51
C LEU A 158 14.63 -17.13 -28.93
N ALA A 159 14.06 -18.26 -29.24
CA ALA A 159 14.10 -18.85 -30.55
C ALA A 159 12.81 -18.56 -31.31
N ILE A 160 12.94 -18.02 -32.54
CA ILE A 160 11.82 -17.69 -33.42
C ILE A 160 11.97 -18.52 -34.70
N ALA A 161 11.05 -19.42 -34.94
CA ALA A 161 10.99 -20.18 -36.18
C ALA A 161 10.33 -19.34 -37.29
N HIS A 162 11.11 -18.70 -38.09
CA HIS A 162 10.67 -17.99 -39.30
C HIS A 162 10.35 -18.99 -40.41
N LYS A 163 9.11 -19.05 -40.87
CA LYS A 163 8.64 -20.00 -41.88
C LYS A 163 8.89 -19.52 -43.32
N GLY A 164 9.16 -18.24 -43.47
CA GLY A 164 9.47 -17.60 -44.72
C GLY A 164 8.84 -16.21 -44.83
N SER A 165 9.47 -15.36 -45.62
CA SER A 165 8.91 -14.05 -46.00
C SER A 165 9.25 -13.80 -47.47
N ARG A 166 8.35 -13.13 -48.17
CA ARG A 166 8.57 -12.65 -49.51
C ARG A 166 7.83 -11.33 -49.72
N GLY A 167 8.34 -10.54 -50.66
CA GLY A 167 7.69 -9.28 -50.99
C GLY A 167 8.40 -8.48 -52.03
N ASP A 168 7.87 -7.33 -52.33
CA ASP A 168 8.47 -6.28 -53.17
C ASP A 168 8.50 -4.95 -52.39
N ALA A 169 8.57 -3.81 -53.08
CA ALA A 169 8.61 -2.49 -52.44
C ALA A 169 7.28 -2.11 -51.77
N GLU A 170 6.16 -2.71 -52.21
CA GLU A 170 4.81 -2.32 -51.79
C GLU A 170 4.04 -3.46 -51.09
N ARG A 171 4.47 -4.69 -51.30
CA ARG A 171 3.77 -5.89 -50.85
C ARG A 171 4.72 -6.84 -50.17
N TRP A 172 4.26 -7.46 -49.11
CA TRP A 172 5.02 -8.50 -48.40
C TRP A 172 4.09 -9.48 -47.68
N GLU A 173 4.60 -10.66 -47.47
CA GLU A 173 4.01 -11.64 -46.59
C GLU A 173 5.06 -12.26 -45.68
N THR A 174 4.67 -12.63 -44.46
CA THR A 174 5.54 -13.24 -43.48
C THR A 174 4.78 -14.22 -42.60
N ALA A 175 5.36 -15.38 -42.34
CA ALA A 175 4.82 -16.34 -41.39
C ALA A 175 5.91 -16.86 -40.48
N GLY A 176 5.52 -17.14 -39.23
CA GLY A 176 6.44 -17.66 -38.25
C GLY A 176 5.74 -18.10 -36.96
N GLN A 177 6.54 -18.66 -36.07
CA GLN A 177 6.13 -19.04 -34.72
C GLN A 177 7.31 -18.94 -33.78
N ALA A 178 7.00 -18.70 -32.53
CA ALA A 178 7.94 -18.70 -31.42
C ALA A 178 7.36 -19.53 -30.30
N ASP A 179 7.98 -20.65 -30.01
CA ASP A 179 7.53 -21.56 -28.97
C ASP A 179 8.34 -21.31 -27.71
N ASN A 180 7.64 -21.39 -26.57
CA ASN A 180 8.25 -21.28 -25.26
C ASN A 180 9.05 -19.97 -25.06
N LEU A 181 8.44 -18.84 -25.42
CA LEU A 181 8.98 -17.50 -25.12
C LEU A 181 8.93 -17.27 -23.61
N VAL A 182 10.02 -17.53 -22.93
CA VAL A 182 10.08 -17.34 -21.48
C VAL A 182 10.31 -15.84 -21.18
N ILE A 183 9.33 -15.22 -20.53
CA ILE A 183 9.39 -13.82 -20.12
C ILE A 183 9.49 -13.76 -18.60
N THR A 184 10.54 -13.15 -18.09
CA THR A 184 10.70 -12.86 -16.66
C THR A 184 10.30 -11.42 -16.35
N ALA A 185 9.96 -11.14 -15.09
CA ALA A 185 9.67 -9.77 -14.65
C ALA A 185 10.88 -8.82 -14.83
N ALA A 186 12.09 -9.35 -14.73
CA ALA A 186 13.32 -8.60 -15.00
C ALA A 186 13.45 -8.23 -16.47
N MET A 187 13.23 -9.20 -17.38
CA MET A 187 13.23 -8.97 -18.83
C MET A 187 12.17 -7.96 -19.25
N ALA A 188 10.93 -8.11 -18.72
CA ALA A 188 9.85 -7.18 -19.04
C ALA A 188 10.22 -5.73 -18.66
N ARG A 189 10.79 -5.53 -17.48
CA ARG A 189 11.27 -4.19 -17.06
C ARG A 189 12.39 -3.66 -17.95
N GLN A 190 13.35 -4.50 -18.33
CA GLN A 190 14.44 -4.11 -19.21
C GLN A 190 13.96 -3.75 -20.61
N VAL A 191 13.02 -4.52 -21.15
CA VAL A 191 12.39 -4.23 -22.44
C VAL A 191 11.62 -2.90 -22.38
N ILE A 192 10.82 -2.69 -21.35
CA ILE A 192 10.09 -1.42 -21.15
C ILE A 192 11.07 -0.26 -21.02
N ALA A 193 12.16 -0.41 -20.25
CA ALA A 193 13.16 0.64 -20.10
C ALA A 193 13.88 0.97 -21.43
N ALA A 194 14.06 -0.03 -22.29
CA ALA A 194 14.69 0.17 -23.59
C ALA A 194 13.74 0.81 -24.62
N VAL A 195 12.43 0.53 -24.54
CA VAL A 195 11.42 1.03 -25.49
C VAL A 195 10.84 2.36 -25.04
N ASP A 196 10.48 2.47 -23.77
CA ASP A 196 9.90 3.67 -23.15
C ASP A 196 10.53 3.93 -21.77
N PRO A 197 11.64 4.71 -21.73
CA PRO A 197 12.32 5.05 -20.49
C PRO A 197 11.45 5.85 -19.50
N GLU A 198 10.49 6.63 -20.00
CA GLU A 198 9.60 7.44 -19.15
C GLU A 198 8.56 6.56 -18.45
N ALA A 199 7.98 5.60 -19.19
CA ALA A 199 7.11 4.60 -18.58
C ALA A 199 7.87 3.75 -17.54
N ALA A 200 9.11 3.36 -17.85
CA ALA A 200 9.96 2.62 -16.91
C ALA A 200 10.28 3.42 -15.64
N ALA A 201 10.52 4.71 -15.74
CA ALA A 201 10.77 5.58 -14.59
C ALA A 201 9.53 5.76 -13.69
N LYS A 202 8.34 5.71 -14.28
CA LYS A 202 7.06 5.74 -13.53
C LYS A 202 6.74 4.41 -12.83
N MET A 203 7.34 3.31 -13.28
CA MET A 203 7.26 2.02 -12.58
C MET A 203 8.13 2.08 -11.33
N LYS A 204 7.55 2.49 -10.19
CA LYS A 204 8.24 2.53 -8.90
C LYS A 204 8.93 1.19 -8.65
N GLN A 205 10.21 1.23 -8.33
CA GLN A 205 10.91 0.07 -7.81
C GLN A 205 10.20 -0.33 -6.51
N GLY A 206 9.62 -1.53 -6.49
CA GLY A 206 9.06 -2.08 -5.25
C GLY A 206 10.15 -2.15 -4.16
N PRO A 207 9.79 -2.21 -2.89
CA PRO A 207 10.73 -2.20 -1.79
C PRO A 207 11.80 -3.28 -1.96
N LYS A 208 13.06 -2.89 -1.75
CA LYS A 208 14.27 -3.74 -1.97
C LYS A 208 14.43 -4.92 -0.97
N ARG A 209 13.43 -5.25 -0.18
CA ARG A 209 13.47 -6.37 0.75
C ARG A 209 12.75 -7.58 0.16
N VAL A 210 13.44 -8.33 -0.67
CA VAL A 210 12.96 -9.65 -1.13
C VAL A 210 13.76 -10.72 -0.40
N ASN A 211 13.32 -11.11 0.77
CA ASN A 211 13.76 -12.33 1.44
C ASN A 211 12.81 -13.52 1.20
N ALA A 212 11.89 -13.43 0.25
CA ALA A 212 11.02 -14.53 -0.09
C ALA A 212 11.58 -15.28 -1.30
N THR A 213 12.01 -16.49 -1.08
CA THR A 213 12.31 -17.50 -2.10
C THR A 213 11.02 -17.94 -2.80
N VAL A 214 10.39 -17.04 -3.55
CA VAL A 214 9.45 -17.47 -4.58
C VAL A 214 10.29 -18.22 -5.61
N ALA A 215 10.01 -19.50 -5.82
CA ALA A 215 10.76 -20.33 -6.76
C ALA A 215 10.88 -19.58 -8.09
N GLU A 216 12.06 -19.58 -8.70
CA GLU A 216 12.35 -18.83 -9.94
C GLU A 216 11.42 -19.22 -11.09
N SER A 217 10.94 -20.47 -11.06
CA SER A 217 9.89 -20.99 -11.93
C SER A 217 8.55 -20.24 -11.83
N GLN A 218 8.24 -19.63 -10.67
CA GLN A 218 7.03 -18.83 -10.46
C GLN A 218 7.20 -17.35 -10.88
N ARG A 219 8.41 -16.93 -11.24
CA ARG A 219 8.70 -15.55 -11.67
C ARG A 219 8.74 -15.40 -13.20
N ARG A 220 8.31 -16.41 -13.93
CA ARG A 220 8.33 -16.42 -15.39
C ARG A 220 6.97 -16.82 -15.93
N ILE A 221 6.65 -16.29 -17.10
CA ILE A 221 5.58 -16.80 -17.96
C ILE A 221 6.17 -17.25 -19.28
N ALA A 222 5.78 -18.42 -19.75
CA ALA A 222 6.14 -18.94 -21.05
C ALA A 222 4.95 -18.79 -22.00
N LEU A 223 5.20 -18.17 -23.13
CA LEU A 223 4.20 -17.87 -24.15
C LEU A 223 4.57 -18.59 -25.46
N ASP A 224 3.58 -19.01 -26.19
CA ASP A 224 3.70 -19.40 -27.59
C ASP A 224 3.12 -18.26 -28.44
N ALA A 225 3.82 -17.88 -29.49
CA ALA A 225 3.38 -16.88 -30.45
C ALA A 225 3.41 -17.45 -31.87
N SER A 226 2.44 -17.07 -32.70
CA SER A 226 2.42 -17.40 -34.12
C SER A 226 1.84 -16.25 -34.92
N TRP A 227 2.28 -16.10 -36.13
CA TRP A 227 1.75 -15.10 -37.06
C TRP A 227 1.79 -15.63 -38.51
N ASP A 228 0.84 -15.12 -39.26
CA ASP A 228 0.73 -15.26 -40.72
C ASP A 228 0.11 -13.97 -41.23
N LEU A 229 0.95 -13.11 -41.80
CA LEU A 229 0.61 -11.74 -42.17
C LEU A 229 0.96 -11.48 -43.62
N LYS A 230 0.06 -10.78 -44.29
CA LYS A 230 0.19 -10.34 -45.65
C LYS A 230 -0.12 -8.84 -45.75
N PHE A 231 0.69 -8.13 -46.50
CA PHE A 231 0.52 -6.72 -46.80
C PHE A 231 0.53 -6.48 -48.28
N ASP A 232 -0.47 -5.83 -48.83
CA ASP A 232 -0.60 -5.43 -50.25
C ASP A 232 -1.19 -4.02 -50.34
N GLY A 233 -0.65 -3.07 -49.56
CA GLY A 233 -1.26 -1.77 -49.29
C GLY A 233 -2.31 -1.87 -48.15
N ARG A 234 -2.62 -3.07 -47.70
CA ARG A 234 -3.55 -3.41 -46.62
C ARG A 234 -2.97 -4.57 -45.84
N LEU A 235 -3.17 -4.56 -44.55
CA LEU A 235 -2.77 -5.68 -43.70
C LEU A 235 -3.86 -6.75 -43.68
N ALA A 236 -3.49 -8.00 -43.92
CA ALA A 236 -4.33 -9.17 -43.75
C ALA A 236 -3.59 -10.24 -42.95
N GLY A 237 -4.35 -11.07 -42.21
CA GLY A 237 -3.77 -12.22 -41.53
C GLY A 237 -4.09 -12.30 -40.06
N ARG A 238 -3.35 -13.11 -39.35
CA ARG A 238 -3.57 -13.44 -37.96
C ARG A 238 -2.28 -13.44 -37.18
N ALA A 239 -2.36 -13.02 -35.91
CA ALA A 239 -1.32 -13.22 -34.92
C ALA A 239 -1.98 -13.74 -33.64
N ARG A 240 -1.33 -14.72 -33.00
CA ARG A 240 -1.81 -15.33 -31.76
C ARG A 240 -0.68 -15.42 -30.75
N ILE A 241 -1.00 -15.05 -29.52
CA ILE A 241 -0.13 -15.26 -28.35
C ILE A 241 -0.92 -16.07 -27.35
N ALA A 242 -0.36 -17.17 -26.87
CA ALA A 242 -1.00 -17.99 -25.88
C ALA A 242 -0.03 -18.37 -24.76
N ARG A 243 -0.53 -18.44 -23.53
CA ARG A 243 0.27 -18.95 -22.41
C ARG A 243 0.51 -20.45 -22.60
N ARG A 244 1.74 -20.85 -22.45
CA ARG A 244 2.17 -22.23 -22.40
C ARG A 244 2.31 -22.71 -20.95
N ASP A 245 3.06 -21.96 -20.13
CA ASP A 245 3.38 -22.31 -18.75
C ASP A 245 3.75 -21.05 -17.93
N GLY A 246 3.97 -21.23 -16.62
CA GLY A 246 4.40 -20.15 -15.73
C GLY A 246 3.27 -19.26 -15.24
N ASP A 247 3.59 -18.16 -14.56
CA ASP A 247 2.60 -17.28 -13.93
C ASP A 247 3.00 -15.80 -13.99
N LEU A 248 2.01 -14.95 -13.86
CA LEU A 248 2.19 -13.51 -13.63
C LEU A 248 2.20 -13.24 -12.14
N LEU A 249 3.10 -12.37 -11.69
CA LEU A 249 3.21 -11.99 -10.30
C LEU A 249 2.60 -10.60 -10.08
N ILE A 250 1.76 -10.47 -9.06
CA ILE A 250 1.34 -9.19 -8.53
C ILE A 250 2.50 -8.63 -7.70
N PRO A 251 2.94 -7.38 -7.95
CA PRO A 251 3.96 -6.74 -7.12
C PRO A 251 3.50 -6.62 -5.67
N GLY A 252 4.34 -7.05 -4.75
CA GLY A 252 4.08 -7.02 -3.30
C GLY A 252 5.31 -7.54 -2.57
N ASP A 253 5.30 -7.51 -1.25
CA ASP A 253 6.34 -8.11 -0.41
C ASP A 253 5.70 -9.10 0.57
N PRO A 254 5.76 -10.41 0.26
CA PRO A 254 6.31 -11.07 -0.94
C PRO A 254 5.42 -10.93 -2.20
N PRO A 255 5.99 -11.04 -3.41
CA PRO A 255 5.21 -11.03 -4.64
C PRO A 255 4.27 -12.25 -4.71
N VAL A 256 3.03 -12.02 -5.13
CA VAL A 256 1.97 -13.04 -5.10
C VAL A 256 1.65 -13.53 -6.50
N PRO A 257 1.69 -14.85 -6.76
CA PRO A 257 1.32 -15.42 -8.05
C PRO A 257 -0.19 -15.25 -8.31
N LEU A 258 -0.54 -14.85 -9.54
CA LEU A 258 -1.93 -14.68 -9.99
C LEU A 258 -2.65 -16.02 -10.19
N GLY A 259 -1.91 -17.10 -10.43
CA GLY A 259 -2.47 -18.40 -10.78
C GLY A 259 -3.05 -18.39 -12.20
N VAL A 260 -2.29 -17.87 -13.18
CA VAL A 260 -2.77 -17.83 -14.57
C VAL A 260 -2.97 -19.22 -15.12
N LYS A 261 -4.20 -19.56 -15.48
CA LYS A 261 -4.58 -20.85 -16.12
C LYS A 261 -4.59 -20.76 -17.63
N ALA A 262 -5.10 -19.64 -18.15
CA ALA A 262 -5.13 -19.38 -19.58
C ALA A 262 -4.87 -17.90 -19.82
N LEU A 263 -4.11 -17.62 -20.86
CA LEU A 263 -3.93 -16.28 -21.44
C LEU A 263 -3.83 -16.49 -22.93
N VAL A 264 -4.78 -15.98 -23.68
CA VAL A 264 -4.82 -16.04 -25.13
C VAL A 264 -5.13 -14.65 -25.66
N LEU A 265 -4.30 -14.18 -26.58
CA LEU A 265 -4.54 -12.97 -27.36
C LEU A 265 -4.53 -13.34 -28.85
N ASP A 266 -5.69 -13.25 -29.50
CA ASP A 266 -5.84 -13.42 -30.93
C ASP A 266 -6.01 -12.05 -31.58
N LEU A 267 -5.23 -11.77 -32.62
CA LEU A 267 -5.30 -10.59 -33.43
C LEU A 267 -5.59 -11.01 -34.87
N THR A 268 -6.60 -10.39 -35.50
CA THR A 268 -6.94 -10.65 -36.90
C THR A 268 -7.03 -9.31 -37.64
N ALA A 269 -6.36 -9.24 -38.76
CA ALA A 269 -6.43 -8.12 -39.69
C ALA A 269 -7.20 -8.52 -40.94
N THR A 270 -8.24 -7.79 -41.30
CA THR A 270 -9.08 -8.04 -42.48
C THR A 270 -9.14 -6.78 -43.32
N PRO A 271 -8.77 -6.80 -44.60
CA PRO A 271 -8.87 -5.68 -45.52
C PRO A 271 -10.31 -5.17 -45.61
N THR A 272 -10.48 -3.86 -45.53
CA THR A 272 -11.81 -3.21 -45.61
C THR A 272 -11.88 -2.12 -46.66
N GLY A 273 -10.72 -1.68 -47.20
CA GLY A 273 -10.66 -0.64 -48.22
C GLY A 273 -9.30 -0.67 -48.92
N PRO A 274 -9.01 0.24 -49.85
CA PRO A 274 -7.74 0.24 -50.63
C PRO A 274 -6.47 0.39 -49.74
N HIS A 275 -6.57 1.15 -48.63
CA HIS A 275 -5.47 1.41 -47.69
C HIS A 275 -5.88 1.25 -46.26
N ALA A 276 -6.89 0.39 -45.99
CA ALA A 276 -7.43 0.21 -44.65
C ALA A 276 -7.69 -1.26 -44.34
N SER A 277 -7.47 -1.62 -43.09
CA SER A 277 -7.77 -2.95 -42.55
C SER A 277 -8.45 -2.84 -41.20
N ARG A 278 -9.48 -3.66 -40.98
CA ARG A 278 -10.07 -3.84 -39.67
C ARG A 278 -9.16 -4.76 -38.84
N LEU A 279 -8.75 -4.27 -37.71
CA LEU A 279 -8.11 -5.07 -36.66
C LEU A 279 -9.18 -5.55 -35.69
N GLU A 280 -9.19 -6.83 -35.41
CA GLU A 280 -9.98 -7.47 -34.37
C GLU A 280 -9.02 -8.11 -33.36
N ALA A 281 -9.16 -7.73 -32.08
CA ALA A 281 -8.42 -8.28 -30.97
C ALA A 281 -9.37 -9.05 -30.06
N ARG A 282 -8.98 -10.24 -29.65
CA ARG A 282 -9.70 -11.05 -28.67
C ARG A 282 -8.73 -11.47 -27.58
N LEU A 283 -9.07 -11.14 -26.34
CA LEU A 283 -8.33 -11.51 -25.12
C LEU A 283 -9.18 -12.46 -24.28
N ASP A 284 -8.59 -13.61 -23.91
CA ASP A 284 -9.15 -14.53 -22.93
C ASP A 284 -8.10 -14.75 -21.84
N LEU A 285 -8.39 -14.30 -20.62
CA LEU A 285 -7.56 -14.46 -19.44
C LEU A 285 -8.35 -15.21 -18.36
N ALA A 286 -7.80 -16.28 -17.83
CA ALA A 286 -8.34 -17.01 -16.70
C ALA A 286 -7.24 -17.19 -15.64
N THR A 287 -7.55 -16.84 -14.40
CA THR A 287 -6.64 -16.93 -13.27
C THR A 287 -7.34 -17.52 -12.05
N ASP A 288 -6.57 -18.05 -11.11
CA ASP A 288 -7.13 -18.54 -9.83
C ASP A 288 -7.58 -17.39 -8.93
N LYS A 289 -6.85 -16.28 -8.92
CA LYS A 289 -7.10 -15.17 -7.99
C LYS A 289 -8.02 -14.09 -8.54
N MET A 290 -7.85 -13.69 -9.81
CA MET A 290 -8.66 -12.64 -10.42
C MET A 290 -9.91 -13.18 -11.14
N GLY A 291 -10.06 -14.52 -11.27
CA GLY A 291 -11.17 -15.09 -12.03
C GLY A 291 -10.95 -15.03 -13.55
N LYS A 292 -11.98 -14.67 -14.31
CA LYS A 292 -11.97 -14.66 -15.78
C LYS A 292 -12.18 -13.26 -16.32
N ILE A 293 -11.41 -12.91 -17.33
CA ILE A 293 -11.54 -11.66 -18.08
C ILE A 293 -11.52 -12.03 -19.56
N ALA A 294 -12.60 -11.70 -20.27
CA ALA A 294 -12.70 -11.82 -21.71
C ALA A 294 -12.87 -10.42 -22.33
N GLY A 295 -12.14 -10.16 -23.37
CA GLY A 295 -12.20 -8.87 -24.06
C GLY A 295 -12.20 -9.05 -25.56
N ASN A 296 -12.90 -8.18 -26.26
CA ASN A 296 -12.77 -8.02 -27.69
C ASN A 296 -12.68 -6.55 -28.06
N GLY A 297 -11.94 -6.27 -29.12
CA GLY A 297 -11.75 -4.92 -29.60
C GLY A 297 -11.72 -4.87 -31.11
N THR A 298 -12.17 -3.79 -31.67
CA THR A 298 -12.08 -3.52 -33.12
C THR A 298 -11.55 -2.12 -33.37
N ALA A 299 -10.64 -2.00 -34.31
CA ALA A 299 -10.07 -0.73 -34.75
C ALA A 299 -9.80 -0.77 -36.25
N VAL A 300 -9.59 0.38 -36.86
CA VAL A 300 -9.19 0.48 -38.27
C VAL A 300 -7.72 0.90 -38.33
N LEU A 301 -6.94 0.10 -39.02
CA LEU A 301 -5.56 0.39 -39.38
C LEU A 301 -5.55 1.05 -40.75
N ALA A 302 -5.01 2.24 -40.86
CA ALA A 302 -4.79 2.94 -42.12
C ALA A 302 -3.34 2.87 -42.53
N VAL A 303 -3.08 2.87 -43.84
CA VAL A 303 -1.76 2.94 -44.44
C VAL A 303 -1.59 4.29 -45.10
N ASP A 304 -0.56 5.02 -44.72
CA ASP A 304 -0.26 6.34 -45.28
C ASP A 304 0.43 6.21 -46.66
N ALA A 305 0.58 7.33 -47.38
CA ALA A 305 1.22 7.36 -48.69
C ALA A 305 2.70 6.92 -48.71
N LYS A 306 3.35 6.79 -47.55
CA LYS A 306 4.73 6.32 -47.40
C LYS A 306 4.80 4.84 -46.96
N GLY A 307 3.65 4.15 -46.88
CA GLY A 307 3.57 2.77 -46.41
C GLY A 307 3.58 2.62 -44.88
N GLY A 308 3.52 3.71 -44.12
CA GLY A 308 3.41 3.69 -42.66
C GLY A 308 2.03 3.19 -42.21
N MET A 309 2.01 2.26 -41.26
CA MET A 309 0.79 1.71 -40.71
C MET A 309 0.49 2.35 -39.33
N ALA A 310 -0.69 2.92 -39.18
CA ALA A 310 -1.15 3.49 -37.93
C ALA A 310 -2.65 3.27 -37.75
N LEU A 311 -3.13 3.29 -36.51
CA LEU A 311 -4.57 3.34 -36.24
C LEU A 311 -5.13 4.65 -36.79
N ASP A 312 -6.22 4.58 -37.57
CA ASP A 312 -6.87 5.77 -38.12
C ASP A 312 -7.47 6.60 -36.97
N PRO A 313 -6.98 7.83 -36.71
CA PRO A 313 -7.43 8.63 -35.57
C PRO A 313 -8.90 9.09 -35.71
N ARG A 314 -9.51 8.97 -36.87
CA ARG A 314 -10.89 9.38 -37.15
C ARG A 314 -11.87 8.22 -37.06
N GLN A 315 -11.39 7.00 -37.17
CA GLN A 315 -12.25 5.81 -37.14
C GLN A 315 -12.52 5.36 -35.71
N PRO A 316 -13.76 4.85 -35.45
CA PRO A 316 -14.12 4.41 -34.12
C PRO A 316 -13.35 3.15 -33.71
N ILE A 317 -12.77 3.21 -32.53
CA ILE A 317 -12.29 2.07 -31.80
C ILE A 317 -13.43 1.61 -30.90
N ARG A 318 -13.75 0.33 -30.92
CA ARG A 318 -14.73 -0.28 -30.01
C ARG A 318 -14.06 -1.36 -29.20
N ALA A 319 -14.39 -1.41 -27.93
CA ALA A 319 -13.90 -2.44 -27.04
C ALA A 319 -15.03 -2.94 -26.14
N ARG A 320 -15.07 -4.23 -25.90
CA ARG A 320 -15.96 -4.86 -24.92
C ARG A 320 -15.10 -5.66 -23.97
N LEU A 321 -15.43 -5.58 -22.68
CA LEU A 321 -14.77 -6.30 -21.61
C LEU A 321 -15.83 -6.98 -20.73
N ASP A 322 -15.74 -8.28 -20.60
CA ASP A 322 -16.50 -9.10 -19.68
C ASP A 322 -15.55 -9.62 -18.60
N ALA A 323 -15.79 -9.26 -17.36
CA ALA A 323 -14.98 -9.67 -16.22
C ALA A 323 -15.84 -10.40 -15.18
N ASP A 324 -15.38 -11.54 -14.72
CA ASP A 324 -15.96 -12.32 -13.62
C ASP A 324 -14.86 -12.59 -12.59
N ILE A 325 -14.73 -11.68 -11.62
CA ILE A 325 -13.72 -11.71 -10.57
C ILE A 325 -14.31 -12.46 -9.38
N ALA A 326 -13.83 -13.67 -9.15
CA ALA A 326 -14.36 -14.56 -8.12
C ALA A 326 -13.96 -14.15 -6.70
N ASP A 327 -12.83 -13.44 -6.52
CA ASP A 327 -12.39 -12.92 -5.23
C ASP A 327 -11.52 -11.68 -5.42
N LEU A 328 -11.82 -10.63 -4.66
CA LEU A 328 -11.06 -9.37 -4.61
C LEU A 328 -9.92 -9.38 -3.60
N ALA A 329 -9.61 -10.50 -2.93
CA ALA A 329 -8.58 -10.57 -1.90
C ALA A 329 -7.20 -10.08 -2.37
N TRP A 330 -6.89 -10.25 -3.66
CA TRP A 330 -5.66 -9.74 -4.27
C TRP A 330 -5.52 -8.22 -4.25
N VAL A 331 -6.64 -7.48 -4.18
CA VAL A 331 -6.63 -6.00 -4.09
C VAL A 331 -6.03 -5.54 -2.76
N GLY A 332 -6.18 -6.32 -1.70
CA GLY A 332 -5.58 -6.06 -0.40
C GLY A 332 -4.06 -5.88 -0.45
N LEU A 333 -3.39 -6.57 -1.39
CA LEU A 333 -1.94 -6.48 -1.58
C LEU A 333 -1.45 -5.09 -2.02
N PHE A 334 -2.34 -4.24 -2.54
CA PHE A 334 -2.02 -2.87 -2.99
C PHE A 334 -2.36 -1.79 -1.96
N VAL A 335 -3.20 -2.10 -0.96
CA VAL A 335 -3.68 -1.11 0.02
C VAL A 335 -3.04 -1.25 1.39
N GLY A 336 -2.17 -2.25 1.58
CA GLY A 336 -1.37 -2.46 2.79
C GLY A 336 -1.92 -3.55 3.71
N ASP A 337 -1.05 -4.05 4.61
CA ASP A 337 -1.27 -5.23 5.44
C ASP A 337 -2.39 -5.08 6.48
N SER A 338 -2.78 -3.84 6.80
CA SER A 338 -3.84 -3.56 7.78
C SER A 338 -5.26 -3.67 7.20
N MET A 339 -5.40 -3.90 5.88
CA MET A 339 -6.69 -3.91 5.20
C MET A 339 -6.96 -5.26 4.51
N GLU A 340 -8.03 -5.91 4.90
CA GLU A 340 -8.53 -7.13 4.28
C GLU A 340 -9.67 -6.77 3.31
N ILE A 341 -9.51 -7.13 2.03
CA ILE A 341 -10.52 -6.92 0.99
C ILE A 341 -10.95 -8.29 0.47
N GLY A 342 -12.20 -8.43 0.10
CA GLY A 342 -12.74 -9.67 -0.50
C GLY A 342 -14.09 -9.44 -1.16
N GLY A 343 -14.64 -10.48 -1.75
CA GLY A 343 -15.92 -10.46 -2.45
C GLY A 343 -15.77 -10.69 -3.94
N GLN A 344 -16.89 -10.73 -4.63
CA GLN A 344 -16.99 -11.04 -6.04
C GLN A 344 -17.43 -9.80 -6.84
N VAL A 345 -16.88 -9.63 -8.05
CA VAL A 345 -17.28 -8.54 -8.95
C VAL A 345 -17.45 -9.08 -10.36
N LYS A 346 -18.58 -8.75 -10.99
CA LYS A 346 -18.86 -8.99 -12.39
C LYS A 346 -19.03 -7.66 -13.11
N ALA A 347 -18.41 -7.53 -14.26
CA ALA A 347 -18.49 -6.34 -15.07
C ALA A 347 -18.68 -6.71 -16.54
N ASN A 348 -19.61 -6.03 -17.20
CA ASN A 348 -19.82 -6.09 -18.65
C ASN A 348 -19.73 -4.65 -19.15
N LEU A 349 -18.62 -4.33 -19.79
CA LEU A 349 -18.28 -2.97 -20.16
C LEU A 349 -18.10 -2.88 -21.68
N GLU A 350 -18.59 -1.81 -22.27
CA GLU A 350 -18.37 -1.44 -23.65
C GLU A 350 -17.81 -0.03 -23.72
N ALA A 351 -16.84 0.18 -24.57
CA ALA A 351 -16.25 1.49 -24.80
C ALA A 351 -16.13 1.75 -26.29
N GLN A 352 -16.39 2.97 -26.71
CA GLN A 352 -16.19 3.43 -28.07
C GLN A 352 -15.66 4.86 -28.09
N GLY A 353 -14.84 5.13 -29.07
CA GLY A 353 -14.24 6.46 -29.23
C GLY A 353 -13.31 6.50 -30.42
N THR A 354 -12.64 7.62 -30.63
CA THR A 354 -11.60 7.79 -31.62
C THR A 354 -10.33 8.30 -30.96
N LEU A 355 -9.17 8.10 -31.57
CA LEU A 355 -7.91 8.61 -31.00
C LEU A 355 -7.86 10.14 -30.94
N ALA A 356 -8.59 10.81 -31.85
CA ALA A 356 -8.66 12.28 -31.91
C ALA A 356 -9.90 12.87 -31.20
N GLY A 357 -10.82 12.02 -30.68
CA GLY A 357 -12.12 12.44 -30.16
C GLY A 357 -12.38 11.99 -28.73
N LYS A 358 -13.62 12.18 -28.31
CA LYS A 358 -14.06 11.77 -26.98
C LYS A 358 -14.34 10.26 -26.93
N TRP A 359 -14.03 9.67 -25.80
CA TRP A 359 -14.41 8.31 -25.48
C TRP A 359 -15.74 8.29 -24.73
N SER A 360 -16.55 7.30 -25.04
CA SER A 360 -17.77 6.99 -24.33
C SER A 360 -17.74 5.54 -23.89
N ALA A 361 -18.05 5.28 -22.63
CA ALA A 361 -18.14 3.94 -22.11
C ALA A 361 -19.55 3.69 -21.54
N SER A 362 -20.00 2.45 -21.63
CA SER A 362 -21.26 2.00 -21.05
C SER A 362 -21.10 0.62 -20.45
N GLY A 363 -22.04 0.22 -19.61
CA GLY A 363 -22.05 -1.12 -19.04
C GLY A 363 -22.31 -1.15 -17.55
N ALA A 364 -22.45 -2.35 -17.02
CA ALA A 364 -22.80 -2.59 -15.64
C ALA A 364 -21.66 -3.26 -14.87
N ILE A 365 -21.49 -2.84 -13.64
CA ILE A 365 -20.59 -3.44 -12.65
C ILE A 365 -21.44 -3.88 -11.47
N ARG A 366 -21.36 -5.14 -11.10
CA ARG A 366 -22.08 -5.71 -9.96
C ARG A 366 -21.11 -6.40 -9.03
N GLY A 367 -21.25 -6.17 -7.73
CA GLY A 367 -20.48 -6.83 -6.71
C GLY A 367 -21.38 -7.52 -5.69
N ASP A 368 -20.91 -8.61 -5.15
CA ASP A 368 -21.61 -9.39 -4.14
C ASP A 368 -20.64 -9.89 -3.08
N LYS A 369 -21.13 -10.06 -1.84
CA LYS A 369 -20.34 -10.49 -0.69
C LYS A 369 -19.05 -9.67 -0.50
N LEU A 370 -19.12 -8.38 -0.82
CA LEU A 370 -17.98 -7.47 -0.67
C LEU A 370 -17.59 -7.38 0.80
N ARG A 371 -16.28 -7.36 1.05
CA ARG A 371 -15.72 -7.28 2.38
C ARG A 371 -14.55 -6.29 2.38
N VAL A 372 -14.59 -5.35 3.31
CA VAL A 372 -13.48 -4.45 3.64
C VAL A 372 -13.34 -4.40 5.14
N VAL A 373 -12.24 -4.92 5.67
CA VAL A 373 -11.97 -4.95 7.10
C VAL A 373 -10.65 -4.26 7.37
N ARG A 374 -10.66 -3.28 8.28
CA ARG A 374 -9.47 -2.64 8.81
C ARG A 374 -9.41 -2.93 10.31
N ILE A 375 -8.51 -3.83 10.67
CA ILE A 375 -8.43 -4.40 12.03
C ILE A 375 -8.02 -3.34 13.04
N ASP A 376 -7.04 -2.49 12.69
CA ASP A 376 -6.46 -1.47 13.57
C ASP A 376 -7.49 -0.47 14.08
N ASP A 377 -8.41 -0.06 13.23
CA ASP A 377 -9.47 0.89 13.58
C ASP A 377 -10.78 0.21 13.98
N GLY A 378 -10.92 -1.09 13.72
CA GLY A 378 -12.15 -1.84 13.97
C GLY A 378 -13.26 -1.58 12.96
N VAL A 379 -12.93 -1.09 11.75
CA VAL A 379 -13.88 -0.91 10.65
C VAL A 379 -14.16 -2.25 10.00
N ARG A 380 -15.44 -2.66 9.92
CA ARG A 380 -15.87 -3.93 9.34
C ARG A 380 -17.06 -3.73 8.42
N LEU A 381 -16.79 -3.67 7.14
CA LEU A 381 -17.76 -3.64 6.06
C LEU A 381 -17.85 -5.06 5.48
N ILE A 382 -18.93 -5.77 5.72
CA ILE A 382 -19.07 -7.19 5.38
C ILE A 382 -20.41 -7.42 4.67
N ASP A 383 -20.45 -8.43 3.79
CA ASP A 383 -21.62 -8.83 3.01
C ASP A 383 -22.16 -7.69 2.13
N GLY A 384 -21.26 -6.88 1.58
CA GLY A 384 -21.60 -5.74 0.74
C GLY A 384 -22.08 -6.14 -0.64
N THR A 385 -22.95 -5.28 -1.21
CA THR A 385 -23.41 -5.36 -2.59
C THR A 385 -23.05 -4.08 -3.33
N LEU A 386 -22.63 -4.21 -4.58
CA LEU A 386 -22.30 -3.11 -5.48
C LEU A 386 -23.18 -3.15 -6.72
N ALA A 387 -23.78 -2.03 -7.06
CA ALA A 387 -24.37 -1.77 -8.36
C ALA A 387 -23.82 -0.44 -8.88
N ALA A 388 -23.08 -0.50 -9.98
CA ALA A 388 -22.53 0.66 -10.64
C ALA A 388 -22.62 0.49 -12.16
N ARG A 389 -22.56 1.58 -12.90
CA ARG A 389 -22.55 1.57 -14.35
C ARG A 389 -21.63 2.66 -14.91
N LEU A 390 -21.12 2.39 -16.08
CA LEU A 390 -20.50 3.41 -16.91
C LEU A 390 -21.58 4.09 -17.76
N ASP A 391 -21.51 5.42 -17.87
CA ASP A 391 -22.42 6.24 -18.64
C ASP A 391 -21.63 7.39 -19.28
N GLY A 392 -21.21 7.20 -20.51
CA GLY A 392 -20.34 8.12 -21.22
C GLY A 392 -18.95 8.20 -20.62
N ASP A 393 -18.64 9.32 -20.04
CA ASP A 393 -17.38 9.61 -19.33
C ASP A 393 -17.49 9.44 -17.81
N LYS A 394 -18.65 8.98 -17.32
CA LYS A 394 -18.96 8.90 -15.90
C LYS A 394 -19.09 7.46 -15.42
N LEU A 395 -18.52 7.20 -14.27
CA LEU A 395 -18.86 6.06 -13.43
C LEU A 395 -19.98 6.48 -12.48
N VAL A 396 -21.16 5.91 -12.64
CA VAL A 396 -22.30 6.14 -11.75
C VAL A 396 -22.38 5.00 -10.76
N LEU A 397 -22.26 5.33 -9.48
CA LEU A 397 -22.44 4.42 -8.36
C LEU A 397 -23.93 4.46 -7.96
N ASP A 398 -24.70 3.52 -8.44
CA ASP A 398 -26.13 3.42 -8.15
C ASP A 398 -26.34 3.01 -6.68
N SER A 399 -25.56 2.07 -6.18
CA SER A 399 -25.53 1.66 -4.76
C SER A 399 -24.29 0.85 -4.46
N LEU A 400 -23.57 1.21 -3.38
CA LEU A 400 -22.63 0.36 -2.67
C LEU A 400 -23.15 0.24 -1.23
N ARG A 401 -23.71 -0.90 -0.89
CA ARG A 401 -24.42 -1.10 0.36
C ARG A 401 -23.81 -2.22 1.20
N PHE A 402 -23.55 -1.94 2.46
CA PHE A 402 -23.14 -2.90 3.46
C PHE A 402 -24.18 -2.98 4.56
N PRO A 403 -24.74 -4.15 4.85
CA PRO A 403 -25.63 -4.32 5.98
C PRO A 403 -24.82 -4.18 7.30
N ALA A 404 -25.48 -3.71 8.34
CA ALA A 404 -24.89 -3.69 9.68
C ALA A 404 -24.65 -5.13 10.14
N SER A 405 -23.40 -5.45 10.43
CA SER A 405 -22.97 -6.75 10.92
C SER A 405 -22.23 -6.57 12.23
N LEU A 406 -22.81 -7.09 13.32
CA LEU A 406 -22.21 -7.05 14.64
C LEU A 406 -21.30 -8.28 14.81
N ARG A 407 -19.99 -8.07 14.82
CA ARG A 407 -18.97 -9.14 14.94
C ARG A 407 -18.17 -9.05 16.22
N VAL A 408 -18.03 -7.86 16.79
CA VAL A 408 -17.32 -7.62 18.04
C VAL A 408 -18.23 -6.85 18.96
N MET A 409 -18.43 -7.37 20.17
CA MET A 409 -19.20 -6.71 21.20
C MET A 409 -18.30 -5.79 22.03
N PRO A 410 -18.76 -4.59 22.39
CA PRO A 410 -18.06 -3.71 23.32
C PRO A 410 -17.92 -4.36 24.70
N ALA A 411 -16.85 -4.05 25.42
CA ALA A 411 -16.67 -4.50 26.79
C ALA A 411 -17.59 -3.75 27.77
N GLU A 412 -17.97 -2.52 27.43
CA GLU A 412 -18.85 -1.67 28.26
C GLU A 412 -20.28 -2.24 28.30
N TRP A 413 -20.77 -2.49 29.50
CA TRP A 413 -21.98 -3.28 29.73
C TRP A 413 -23.28 -2.59 29.25
N ARG A 414 -23.44 -1.27 29.41
CA ARG A 414 -24.65 -0.51 29.00
C ARG A 414 -24.80 -0.50 27.48
N THR A 415 -23.69 -0.31 26.76
CA THR A 415 -23.67 -0.37 25.32
C THR A 415 -23.93 -1.79 24.81
N LYS A 416 -23.32 -2.79 25.46
CA LYS A 416 -23.55 -4.20 25.16
C LYS A 416 -24.98 -4.61 25.36
N GLU A 417 -25.56 -4.25 26.51
CA GLU A 417 -26.97 -4.54 26.85
C GLU A 417 -27.91 -3.92 25.82
N TRP A 418 -27.73 -2.63 25.49
CA TRP A 418 -28.57 -1.96 24.52
C TRP A 418 -28.51 -2.61 23.15
N ILE A 419 -27.31 -3.01 22.66
CA ILE A 419 -27.13 -3.68 21.37
C ILE A 419 -27.83 -5.05 21.36
N THR A 420 -27.78 -5.79 22.45
CA THR A 420 -28.34 -7.16 22.54
C THR A 420 -29.83 -7.19 22.74
N THR A 421 -30.35 -6.29 23.53
CA THR A 421 -31.78 -6.30 23.97
C THR A 421 -32.67 -5.43 23.08
N ASN A 422 -32.12 -4.39 22.42
CA ASN A 422 -32.95 -3.45 21.68
C ASN A 422 -33.10 -3.87 20.20
N PRO A 423 -34.32 -4.10 19.71
CA PRO A 423 -34.58 -4.37 18.31
C PRO A 423 -34.10 -3.26 17.37
N GLU A 424 -34.08 -2.00 17.85
CA GLU A 424 -33.60 -0.85 17.08
C GLU A 424 -32.11 -0.89 16.75
N ALA A 425 -31.31 -1.65 17.50
CA ALA A 425 -29.87 -1.85 17.21
C ALA A 425 -29.63 -2.75 15.99
N LYS A 426 -30.68 -3.35 15.41
CA LYS A 426 -30.58 -4.29 14.31
C LYS A 426 -31.08 -3.65 13.00
N GLY A 427 -30.64 -4.18 11.86
CA GLY A 427 -31.14 -3.79 10.54
C GLY A 427 -30.55 -2.49 9.98
N GLY A 428 -29.44 -2.01 10.54
CA GLY A 428 -28.72 -0.85 10.01
C GLY A 428 -27.97 -1.14 8.70
N TYR A 429 -27.45 -0.08 8.09
CA TYR A 429 -26.65 -0.19 6.86
C TYR A 429 -25.75 1.04 6.65
N ALA A 430 -24.75 0.85 5.80
CA ALA A 430 -23.99 1.91 5.17
C ALA A 430 -24.24 1.83 3.66
N GLU A 431 -24.63 2.92 3.02
CA GLU A 431 -24.89 2.98 1.59
C GLU A 431 -24.21 4.19 0.95
N ALA A 432 -23.41 3.97 -0.08
CA ALA A 432 -22.80 5.01 -0.88
C ALA A 432 -23.46 5.07 -2.28
N LYS A 433 -23.76 6.29 -2.75
CA LYS A 433 -24.29 6.61 -4.08
C LYS A 433 -23.58 7.84 -4.63
N GLY A 434 -23.41 7.90 -5.95
CA GLY A 434 -22.77 9.07 -6.53
C GLY A 434 -22.36 8.89 -7.97
N GLN A 435 -21.52 9.79 -8.43
CA GLN A 435 -20.95 9.73 -9.77
C GLN A 435 -19.53 10.27 -9.79
N TRP A 436 -18.71 9.76 -10.69
CA TRP A 436 -17.32 10.15 -10.85
C TRP A 436 -16.98 10.30 -12.33
N ASN A 437 -16.47 11.45 -12.74
CA ASN A 437 -15.96 11.65 -14.09
C ASN A 437 -14.57 11.02 -14.22
N LEU A 438 -14.40 10.12 -15.17
CA LEU A 438 -13.17 9.35 -15.36
C LEU A 438 -12.07 10.15 -16.07
N ILE A 439 -12.45 11.24 -16.77
CA ILE A 439 -11.52 12.09 -17.52
C ILE A 439 -11.01 13.21 -16.64
N ASP A 440 -11.90 13.95 -16.00
CA ASP A 440 -11.57 15.15 -15.22
C ASP A 440 -11.18 14.81 -13.77
N GLY A 441 -11.49 13.59 -13.31
CA GLY A 441 -11.26 13.16 -11.93
C GLY A 441 -12.16 13.87 -10.92
N GLY A 442 -13.25 14.49 -11.38
CA GLY A 442 -14.25 15.15 -10.54
C GLY A 442 -15.45 14.27 -10.25
N GLY A 443 -16.10 14.47 -9.11
CA GLY A 443 -17.29 13.69 -8.78
C GLY A 443 -17.87 14.01 -7.43
N ASN A 444 -19.01 13.39 -7.15
CA ASN A 444 -19.63 13.46 -5.84
C ASN A 444 -20.09 12.08 -5.41
N VAL A 445 -19.90 11.78 -4.14
CA VAL A 445 -20.37 10.54 -3.51
C VAL A 445 -21.00 10.90 -2.17
N ARG A 446 -22.23 10.44 -1.96
CA ARG A 446 -22.94 10.53 -0.70
C ARG A 446 -22.93 9.18 0.00
N LEU A 447 -22.39 9.14 1.21
CA LEU A 447 -22.47 8.01 2.12
C LEU A 447 -23.57 8.26 3.14
N THR A 448 -24.52 7.36 3.22
CA THR A 448 -25.60 7.34 4.23
C THR A 448 -25.34 6.21 5.20
N LEU A 449 -25.30 6.54 6.48
CA LEU A 449 -25.19 5.59 7.58
C LEU A 449 -26.53 5.56 8.33
N TYR A 450 -27.04 4.40 8.59
CA TYR A 450 -28.22 4.19 9.43
C TYR A 450 -27.95 3.08 10.42
N ARG A 451 -27.81 3.46 11.72
CA ARG A 451 -27.48 2.51 12.80
C ARG A 451 -26.37 1.54 12.41
N PHE A 452 -25.34 2.09 11.79
CA PHE A 452 -24.22 1.31 11.27
C PHE A 452 -23.09 1.24 12.30
N PRO A 453 -22.61 0.03 12.68
CA PRO A 453 -21.50 -0.13 13.61
C PRO A 453 -20.18 0.20 12.91
N ALA A 454 -19.86 1.49 12.87
CA ALA A 454 -18.71 2.03 12.14
C ALA A 454 -17.37 1.64 12.79
N LEU A 455 -17.35 1.51 14.12
CA LEU A 455 -16.18 1.05 14.89
C LEU A 455 -16.57 -0.15 15.75
N GLN A 456 -15.85 -1.27 15.62
CA GLN A 456 -16.13 -2.52 16.30
C GLN A 456 -14.85 -3.12 16.89
N ARG A 457 -14.45 -2.62 18.06
CA ARG A 457 -13.35 -3.19 18.86
C ARG A 457 -13.82 -3.41 20.30
N SER A 458 -13.09 -4.24 21.03
CA SER A 458 -13.35 -4.49 22.45
C SER A 458 -13.09 -3.26 23.33
N ASP A 459 -12.24 -2.35 22.89
CA ASP A 459 -11.79 -1.13 23.58
C ASP A 459 -12.47 0.15 23.08
N ARG A 460 -13.20 0.08 21.95
CA ARG A 460 -13.96 1.20 21.39
C ARG A 460 -15.06 0.69 20.46
N TYR A 461 -16.19 1.35 20.52
CA TYR A 461 -17.36 1.01 19.72
C TYR A 461 -18.14 2.26 19.35
N ALA A 462 -18.61 2.32 18.11
CA ALA A 462 -19.52 3.38 17.68
C ALA A 462 -20.50 2.86 16.63
N MET A 463 -21.77 2.94 16.97
CA MET A 463 -22.89 2.78 16.04
C MET A 463 -23.37 4.18 15.64
N VAL A 464 -23.42 4.47 14.37
CA VAL A 464 -23.58 5.83 13.84
C VAL A 464 -24.67 5.89 12.80
N SER A 465 -25.45 6.98 12.83
CA SER A 465 -26.38 7.39 11.77
C SER A 465 -26.02 8.77 11.26
N GLY A 466 -26.29 9.04 9.97
CA GLY A 466 -26.03 10.34 9.38
C GLY A 466 -25.58 10.26 7.92
N THR A 467 -25.07 11.35 7.40
CA THR A 467 -24.60 11.45 6.01
C THR A 467 -23.24 12.08 5.91
N ILE A 468 -22.46 11.63 4.95
CA ILE A 468 -21.19 12.24 4.53
C ILE A 468 -21.24 12.46 3.03
N ASP A 469 -21.01 13.69 2.59
CA ASP A 469 -20.88 14.09 1.19
C ASP A 469 -19.39 14.30 0.87
N LEU A 470 -18.91 13.59 -0.12
CA LEU A 470 -17.59 13.75 -0.71
C LEU A 470 -17.75 14.44 -2.06
N ASN A 471 -17.13 15.58 -2.24
CA ASN A 471 -17.07 16.32 -3.50
C ASN A 471 -15.61 16.45 -3.94
N ALA A 472 -15.33 15.96 -5.13
CA ALA A 472 -13.99 15.99 -5.71
C ALA A 472 -13.97 16.85 -6.97
N ALA A 473 -12.98 17.72 -7.03
CA ALA A 473 -12.56 18.46 -8.22
C ALA A 473 -11.02 18.50 -8.20
N MET A 474 -10.44 17.42 -8.75
CA MET A 474 -9.01 17.18 -8.61
C MET A 474 -8.15 18.40 -8.95
N PRO A 475 -7.16 18.74 -8.09
CA PRO A 475 -6.62 17.95 -6.98
C PRO A 475 -7.31 18.19 -5.62
N ARG A 476 -8.47 18.82 -5.56
CA ARG A 476 -9.20 19.13 -4.33
C ARG A 476 -10.29 18.11 -4.03
N ILE A 477 -10.38 17.69 -2.75
CA ILE A 477 -11.44 16.84 -2.21
C ILE A 477 -12.03 17.50 -0.97
N ASP A 478 -13.33 17.75 -0.97
CA ASP A 478 -14.07 18.33 0.13
C ASP A 478 -15.00 17.25 0.73
N ILE A 479 -14.89 17.04 2.04
CA ILE A 479 -15.69 16.07 2.80
C ILE A 479 -16.54 16.85 3.81
N VAL A 480 -17.84 16.73 3.71
CA VAL A 480 -18.78 17.38 4.62
C VAL A 480 -19.75 16.35 5.17
N GLY A 481 -20.03 16.37 6.47
CA GLY A 481 -20.96 15.39 7.03
C GLY A 481 -21.58 15.82 8.36
N ASP A 482 -22.72 15.21 8.65
CA ASP A 482 -23.43 15.32 9.93
C ASP A 482 -23.71 13.89 10.43
N LEU A 483 -23.10 13.53 11.53
CA LEU A 483 -23.13 12.21 12.10
C LEU A 483 -23.62 12.26 13.55
N LYS A 484 -24.39 11.27 13.96
CA LYS A 484 -24.85 11.07 15.32
C LYS A 484 -24.56 9.65 15.77
N ALA A 485 -24.02 9.51 16.98
CA ALA A 485 -23.89 8.20 17.60
C ALA A 485 -25.25 7.73 18.14
N ASP A 486 -25.70 6.57 17.68
CA ASP A 486 -26.86 5.88 18.23
C ASP A 486 -26.51 5.19 19.56
N ALA A 487 -25.30 4.60 19.59
CA ALA A 487 -24.63 4.09 20.78
C ALA A 487 -23.12 4.12 20.57
N GLY A 488 -22.37 4.36 21.64
CA GLY A 488 -20.92 4.40 21.55
C GLY A 488 -20.25 4.19 22.90
N TRP A 489 -19.00 3.77 22.82
CA TRP A 489 -18.14 3.61 23.96
C TRP A 489 -16.68 3.75 23.57
N PHE A 490 -15.90 4.37 24.44
CA PHE A 490 -14.48 4.57 24.29
C PHE A 490 -13.75 4.34 25.62
N SER A 491 -12.69 3.51 25.59
CA SER A 491 -11.81 3.31 26.74
C SER A 491 -10.64 4.29 26.69
N LEU A 492 -10.43 5.06 27.76
CA LEU A 492 -9.28 5.96 27.88
C LEU A 492 -7.94 5.24 28.02
N GLU A 493 -7.95 3.96 28.34
CA GLU A 493 -6.72 3.16 28.47
C GLU A 493 -5.92 3.08 27.16
N ILE A 494 -6.60 3.25 26.02
CA ILE A 494 -5.96 3.31 24.71
C ILE A 494 -4.95 4.45 24.59
N LEU A 495 -5.17 5.55 25.29
CA LEU A 495 -4.32 6.74 25.22
C LEU A 495 -2.97 6.57 25.94
N GLN A 496 -2.84 5.56 26.80
CA GLN A 496 -1.62 5.31 27.58
C GLN A 496 -0.51 4.61 26.80
N GLY A 497 -0.79 4.03 25.63
CA GLY A 497 0.12 3.13 24.90
C GLY A 497 0.75 3.70 23.63
N VAL A 498 0.40 4.89 23.19
CA VAL A 498 0.88 5.45 21.91
C VAL A 498 1.94 6.53 22.18
N PRO A 499 3.24 6.25 21.97
CA PRO A 499 4.23 7.31 21.98
C PRO A 499 3.91 8.25 20.79
N SER A 500 3.51 9.49 21.09
CA SER A 500 3.39 10.52 20.08
C SER A 500 4.78 10.99 19.68
N LEU A 501 5.12 10.86 18.40
CA LEU A 501 6.27 11.57 17.84
C LEU A 501 5.97 13.08 17.87
N ASP A 502 6.96 13.87 18.23
CA ASP A 502 6.89 15.31 18.20
C ASP A 502 6.58 15.80 16.76
N ASP A 503 5.77 16.84 16.61
CA ASP A 503 5.34 17.37 15.30
C ASP A 503 6.52 17.80 14.41
N ASP A 504 7.70 18.01 14.99
CA ASP A 504 8.94 18.35 14.30
C ASP A 504 9.71 17.14 13.74
N VAL A 505 9.30 15.91 14.08
CA VAL A 505 9.95 14.68 13.60
C VAL A 505 9.43 14.30 12.22
N LYS A 506 10.21 14.61 11.18
CA LYS A 506 9.96 14.13 9.82
C LYS A 506 10.57 12.75 9.62
N VAL A 507 9.73 11.73 9.60
CA VAL A 507 10.17 10.36 9.28
C VAL A 507 10.44 10.29 7.77
N ARG A 508 11.72 10.20 7.37
CA ARG A 508 12.12 9.90 5.99
C ARG A 508 12.36 8.39 5.87
N ARG A 509 11.66 7.75 4.97
CA ARG A 509 11.89 6.35 4.63
C ARG A 509 12.89 6.26 3.49
N ALA A 510 13.73 5.22 3.48
CA ALA A 510 14.64 4.96 2.37
C ALA A 510 13.79 4.67 1.10
N GLY A 511 13.82 5.62 0.15
CA GLY A 511 13.01 5.59 -1.08
C GLY A 511 12.13 6.82 -1.28
N ASP A 512 12.04 7.74 -0.32
CA ASP A 512 11.38 9.03 -0.49
C ASP A 512 12.27 9.90 -1.41
N ASP A 513 11.85 10.02 -2.68
CA ASP A 513 12.53 10.86 -3.67
C ASP A 513 12.11 12.34 -3.46
N PRO A 514 13.06 13.24 -3.15
CA PRO A 514 12.73 14.66 -2.93
C PRO A 514 12.29 15.41 -4.20
N GLY A 515 12.30 14.76 -5.35
CA GLY A 515 12.07 15.36 -6.67
C GLY A 515 10.73 15.04 -7.34
N ALA A 516 9.90 14.17 -6.78
CA ALA A 516 8.57 13.91 -7.34
C ALA A 516 7.63 15.08 -6.96
N VAL A 517 7.51 16.05 -7.87
CA VAL A 517 6.45 17.07 -7.81
C VAL A 517 5.12 16.37 -8.14
N SER A 518 4.61 15.62 -7.19
CA SER A 518 3.18 15.29 -7.20
C SER A 518 2.45 16.52 -6.67
N THR A 519 1.54 17.06 -7.43
CA THR A 519 0.61 18.08 -6.90
C THR A 519 -0.06 17.48 -5.67
N PRO A 520 0.18 17.99 -4.45
CA PRO A 520 -0.36 17.37 -3.26
C PRO A 520 -1.88 17.43 -3.32
N LEU A 521 -2.52 16.30 -3.04
CA LEU A 521 -3.97 16.21 -2.94
C LEU A 521 -4.43 17.14 -1.80
N GLN A 522 -5.21 18.16 -2.11
CA GLN A 522 -5.78 19.08 -1.13
C GLN A 522 -7.05 18.49 -0.58
N THR A 523 -7.02 18.02 0.65
CA THR A 523 -8.21 17.45 1.32
C THR A 523 -8.68 18.44 2.38
N SER A 524 -9.95 18.87 2.29
CA SER A 524 -10.66 19.56 3.34
C SER A 524 -11.75 18.65 3.93
N MET A 525 -11.96 18.73 5.25
CA MET A 525 -13.01 17.97 5.91
C MET A 525 -13.71 18.85 6.94
N ASN A 526 -15.04 18.73 6.98
CA ASN A 526 -15.90 19.37 7.97
C ASN A 526 -16.98 18.36 8.39
N LEU A 527 -16.73 17.64 9.48
CA LEU A 527 -17.64 16.65 10.02
C LEU A 527 -18.20 17.11 11.36
N LYS A 528 -19.51 17.26 11.46
CA LYS A 528 -20.20 17.43 12.74
C LYS A 528 -20.52 16.05 13.30
N PHE A 529 -20.14 15.82 14.54
CA PHE A 529 -20.39 14.56 15.25
C PHE A 529 -21.13 14.83 16.57
N ASP A 530 -22.37 14.35 16.67
CA ASP A 530 -23.19 14.38 17.88
C ASP A 530 -23.02 13.07 18.63
N MET A 531 -22.65 13.15 19.91
CA MET A 531 -22.44 11.97 20.77
C MET A 531 -23.76 11.21 21.04
N GLY A 532 -24.89 11.81 20.78
CA GLY A 532 -26.20 11.18 21.04
C GLY A 532 -26.44 10.84 22.50
N PRO A 533 -27.51 10.08 22.78
CA PRO A 533 -27.91 9.82 24.16
C PRO A 533 -27.21 8.64 24.85
N ARG A 534 -26.41 7.83 24.12
CA ARG A 534 -25.84 6.56 24.63
C ARG A 534 -24.36 6.44 24.29
N PHE A 535 -23.61 7.49 24.54
CA PHE A 535 -22.16 7.45 24.39
C PHE A 535 -21.50 7.43 25.77
N TYR A 536 -20.61 6.49 26.03
CA TYR A 536 -19.94 6.29 27.29
C TYR A 536 -18.43 6.37 27.16
N ILE A 537 -17.78 6.82 28.23
CA ILE A 537 -16.33 6.86 28.34
C ILE A 537 -15.94 6.18 29.65
N THR A 538 -14.99 5.24 29.58
CA THR A 538 -14.47 4.54 30.75
C THR A 538 -12.95 4.47 30.73
N GLY A 539 -12.34 4.16 31.88
CA GLY A 539 -10.88 4.00 31.99
C GLY A 539 -10.24 5.06 32.86
N MET A 540 -9.08 4.79 33.40
CA MET A 540 -8.37 5.64 34.39
C MET A 540 -9.24 6.01 35.60
N GLY A 541 -10.11 5.09 36.05
CA GLY A 541 -11.06 5.32 37.12
C GLY A 541 -12.31 6.12 36.73
N LEU A 542 -12.37 6.69 35.51
CA LEU A 542 -13.54 7.39 34.99
C LEU A 542 -14.58 6.42 34.45
N ASP A 543 -15.86 6.63 34.80
CA ASP A 543 -17.01 6.00 34.16
C ASP A 543 -18.13 7.04 34.05
N ALA A 544 -18.40 7.52 32.81
CA ALA A 544 -19.39 8.55 32.56
C ALA A 544 -20.06 8.43 31.20
N GLY A 545 -21.29 8.91 31.07
CA GLY A 545 -21.91 9.19 29.78
C GLY A 545 -21.44 10.53 29.22
N LEU A 546 -21.36 10.65 27.92
CA LEU A 546 -21.03 11.88 27.19
C LEU A 546 -22.22 12.36 26.37
N LEU A 547 -22.42 13.68 26.34
CA LEU A 547 -23.39 14.39 25.51
C LEU A 547 -22.73 15.57 24.83
N GLY A 548 -23.31 16.02 23.74
CA GLY A 548 -22.84 17.20 23.00
C GLY A 548 -22.40 16.89 21.60
N SER A 549 -21.91 17.88 20.92
CA SER A 549 -21.43 17.73 19.55
C SER A 549 -20.07 18.41 19.37
N ILE A 550 -19.29 17.84 18.46
CA ILE A 550 -17.99 18.37 18.05
C ILE A 550 -17.98 18.49 16.54
N GLN A 551 -17.45 19.57 16.02
CA GLN A 551 -17.14 19.78 14.62
C GLN A 551 -15.65 19.47 14.40
N ILE A 552 -15.38 18.48 13.58
CA ILE A 552 -14.03 18.02 13.23
C ILE A 552 -13.66 18.62 11.88
N LEU A 553 -12.58 19.38 11.86
CA LEU A 553 -12.10 20.10 10.68
C LEU A 553 -10.71 19.57 10.29
N LEU A 554 -10.53 19.26 9.02
CA LEU A 554 -9.23 18.98 8.43
C LEU A 554 -8.93 20.08 7.40
N ASN A 555 -7.90 20.88 7.62
CA ASN A 555 -7.42 21.89 6.70
C ASN A 555 -5.90 21.78 6.59
N ASP A 556 -5.37 21.68 5.39
CA ASP A 556 -3.94 21.61 5.11
C ASP A 556 -3.20 20.51 5.93
N GLY A 557 -3.86 19.35 6.08
CA GLY A 557 -3.33 18.22 6.85
C GLY A 557 -3.40 18.36 8.37
N ARG A 558 -3.97 19.47 8.90
CA ARG A 558 -4.14 19.70 10.32
C ARG A 558 -5.57 19.35 10.75
N LEU A 559 -5.68 18.42 11.70
CA LEU A 559 -6.95 18.00 12.28
C LEU A 559 -7.25 18.83 13.53
N THR A 560 -8.38 19.57 13.51
CA THR A 560 -8.84 20.41 14.60
C THR A 560 -10.27 20.11 14.99
N GLY A 561 -10.66 20.48 16.20
CA GLY A 561 -12.02 20.32 16.72
C GLY A 561 -12.58 21.61 17.29
N VAL A 562 -13.87 21.83 17.09
CA VAL A 562 -14.64 22.93 17.68
C VAL A 562 -15.92 22.41 18.27
N GLY A 563 -16.22 22.76 19.53
CA GLY A 563 -17.45 22.31 20.20
C GLY A 563 -17.23 21.97 21.66
N ALA A 564 -18.25 21.43 22.29
CA ALA A 564 -18.19 21.04 23.69
C ALA A 564 -18.91 19.71 23.95
N LEU A 565 -18.24 18.86 24.70
CA LEU A 565 -18.81 17.64 25.24
C LEU A 565 -19.03 17.80 26.76
N ARG A 566 -20.11 17.24 27.26
CA ARG A 566 -20.46 17.30 28.66
C ARG A 566 -20.73 15.91 29.22
N THR A 567 -20.31 15.65 30.44
CA THR A 567 -20.62 14.40 31.10
C THR A 567 -22.09 14.36 31.54
N ARG A 568 -22.70 13.19 31.45
CA ARG A 568 -24.02 12.88 31.93
C ARG A 568 -23.92 11.84 33.04
N GLY A 569 -23.94 12.29 34.28
CA GLY A 569 -23.74 11.41 35.42
C GLY A 569 -22.35 10.77 35.42
N GLY A 570 -22.18 9.75 36.21
CA GLY A 570 -20.95 9.00 36.31
C GLY A 570 -20.11 9.37 37.53
N GLY A 571 -18.91 8.76 37.57
CA GLY A 571 -18.01 8.94 38.71
C GLY A 571 -16.56 8.76 38.28
N ILE A 572 -15.67 9.16 39.16
CA ILE A 572 -14.23 8.92 39.08
C ILE A 572 -13.83 8.13 40.34
N GLU A 573 -13.13 7.04 40.14
CA GLU A 573 -12.46 6.33 41.23
C GLU A 573 -11.01 6.81 41.26
N ALA A 574 -10.71 7.57 42.29
CA ALA A 574 -9.39 8.14 42.52
C ALA A 574 -8.99 7.99 43.98
N TYR A 575 -7.74 7.61 44.23
CA TYR A 575 -7.18 7.44 45.56
C TYR A 575 -7.98 6.50 46.48
N GLY A 576 -8.59 5.46 45.89
CA GLY A 576 -9.42 4.49 46.60
C GLY A 576 -10.82 5.03 47.00
N GLN A 577 -11.17 6.24 46.54
CA GLN A 577 -12.46 6.86 46.81
C GLN A 577 -13.31 6.97 45.55
N LYS A 578 -14.60 6.76 45.65
CA LYS A 578 -15.56 6.94 44.58
C LYS A 578 -16.16 8.34 44.64
N LEU A 579 -15.83 9.17 43.70
CA LEU A 579 -16.29 10.53 43.55
C LEU A 579 -17.40 10.60 42.52
N ARG A 580 -18.46 11.31 42.76
CA ARG A 580 -19.54 11.57 41.83
C ARG A 580 -19.20 12.78 40.96
N LEU A 581 -19.31 12.66 39.68
CA LEU A 581 -19.16 13.77 38.74
C LEU A 581 -20.35 14.76 38.93
N ARG A 582 -20.04 15.97 39.39
CA ARG A 582 -20.98 17.09 39.46
C ARG A 582 -21.04 17.87 38.18
N ARG A 583 -19.88 18.07 37.55
CA ARG A 583 -19.71 18.75 36.29
C ARG A 583 -18.53 18.12 35.53
N GLY A 584 -18.67 17.95 34.23
CA GLY A 584 -17.59 17.58 33.35
C GLY A 584 -17.86 18.18 31.99
N THR A 585 -16.96 19.10 31.56
CA THR A 585 -17.04 19.73 30.25
C THR A 585 -15.66 19.67 29.60
N LEU A 586 -15.65 19.21 28.34
CA LEU A 586 -14.48 19.19 27.47
C LEU A 586 -14.77 20.14 26.32
N THR A 587 -14.02 21.25 26.22
CA THR A 587 -14.21 22.27 25.19
C THR A 587 -13.09 22.19 24.17
N PHE A 588 -13.44 21.97 22.92
CA PHE A 588 -12.53 21.90 21.79
C PHE A 588 -12.48 23.25 21.08
N GLN A 589 -11.29 23.81 20.93
CA GLN A 589 -11.00 25.08 20.24
C GLN A 589 -9.69 25.00 19.45
N GLY A 590 -9.36 23.84 18.91
CA GLY A 590 -8.10 23.59 18.21
C GLY A 590 -7.81 22.10 18.12
N ARG A 591 -6.64 21.64 18.53
CA ARG A 591 -6.24 20.24 18.46
C ARG A 591 -7.24 19.33 19.17
N LEU A 592 -7.63 18.22 18.53
CA LEU A 592 -8.59 17.24 19.08
C LEU A 592 -8.05 16.49 20.31
N ASP A 593 -6.74 16.32 20.40
CA ASP A 593 -6.05 15.61 21.48
C ASP A 593 -5.79 16.49 22.72
N ASN A 594 -6.13 17.79 22.66
CA ASN A 594 -5.87 18.72 23.74
C ASN A 594 -7.04 19.67 24.05
N PRO A 595 -8.24 19.15 24.41
CA PRO A 595 -9.37 19.97 24.81
C PRO A 595 -9.10 20.70 26.14
N LEU A 596 -9.83 21.79 26.36
CA LEU A 596 -9.95 22.43 27.66
C LEU A 596 -10.85 21.60 28.55
N LEU A 597 -10.41 21.34 29.77
CA LEU A 597 -11.12 20.57 30.81
C LEU A 597 -11.74 21.50 31.85
N ASP A 598 -12.96 21.24 32.25
CA ASP A 598 -13.63 21.76 33.43
C ASP A 598 -14.43 20.59 34.04
N ILE A 599 -13.78 19.86 34.93
CA ILE A 599 -14.34 18.64 35.57
C ILE A 599 -14.33 18.83 37.08
N GLU A 600 -15.44 18.55 37.70
CA GLU A 600 -15.60 18.61 39.14
C GLU A 600 -16.24 17.30 39.62
N ALA A 601 -15.60 16.64 40.58
CA ALA A 601 -16.04 15.40 41.15
C ALA A 601 -15.97 15.47 42.68
N LEU A 602 -17.07 15.11 43.36
CA LEU A 602 -17.25 15.22 44.79
C LEU A 602 -17.52 13.86 45.41
N ARG A 603 -17.05 13.66 46.62
CA ARG A 603 -17.52 12.62 47.51
C ARG A 603 -18.83 13.10 48.14
N THR A 604 -19.91 12.40 47.87
CA THR A 604 -21.26 12.78 48.28
C THR A 604 -21.72 11.95 49.46
N GLY A 605 -22.59 12.51 50.30
CA GLY A 605 -23.18 11.82 51.43
C GLY A 605 -22.53 12.13 52.77
N GLU A 606 -21.57 13.02 52.82
CA GLU A 606 -20.88 13.49 54.02
C GLU A 606 -21.36 14.90 54.44
N GLN A 607 -21.00 15.36 55.64
CA GLN A 607 -21.33 16.72 56.09
C GLN A 607 -20.66 17.80 55.25
N VAL A 608 -19.48 17.50 54.74
CA VAL A 608 -18.74 18.33 53.80
C VAL A 608 -18.51 17.49 52.54
N GLU A 609 -19.08 17.92 51.45
CA GLU A 609 -18.85 17.29 50.15
C GLU A 609 -17.50 17.78 49.57
N ALA A 610 -16.47 17.00 49.81
CA ALA A 610 -15.09 17.32 49.31
C ALA A 610 -14.79 16.57 48.05
N GLY A 611 -13.94 17.16 47.19
CA GLY A 611 -13.58 16.54 45.94
C GLY A 611 -12.47 17.26 45.19
N VAL A 612 -12.40 16.98 43.90
CA VAL A 612 -11.39 17.52 43.02
C VAL A 612 -12.02 18.29 41.87
N LYS A 613 -11.38 19.37 41.47
CA LYS A 613 -11.69 20.15 40.27
C LYS A 613 -10.48 20.14 39.34
N VAL A 614 -10.66 19.65 38.11
CA VAL A 614 -9.66 19.59 37.09
C VAL A 614 -9.95 20.66 36.05
N VAL A 615 -9.03 21.60 35.86
CA VAL A 615 -9.09 22.68 34.86
C VAL A 615 -7.82 22.74 34.03
N GLY A 616 -7.84 23.48 32.93
CA GLY A 616 -6.70 23.61 32.01
C GLY A 616 -6.88 22.74 30.79
N THR A 617 -5.80 22.35 30.14
CA THR A 617 -5.85 21.52 28.94
C THR A 617 -5.60 20.05 29.28
N ALA A 618 -6.03 19.13 28.40
CA ALA A 618 -5.83 17.70 28.62
C ALA A 618 -4.34 17.31 28.73
N GLN A 619 -3.45 18.04 28.06
CA GLN A 619 -1.99 17.81 28.15
C GLN A 619 -1.34 18.50 29.36
N ARG A 620 -1.98 19.53 29.95
CA ARG A 620 -1.51 20.25 31.14
C ARG A 620 -2.69 20.51 32.09
N PRO A 621 -3.23 19.48 32.72
CA PRO A 621 -4.31 19.62 33.67
C PRO A 621 -3.81 20.22 34.99
N ARG A 622 -4.60 21.09 35.59
CA ARG A 622 -4.43 21.57 36.98
C ARG A 622 -5.52 20.98 37.82
N ILE A 623 -5.15 20.41 38.94
CA ILE A 623 -6.06 19.77 39.89
C ILE A 623 -6.13 20.64 41.15
N ASP A 624 -7.32 21.12 41.47
CA ASP A 624 -7.59 21.92 42.66
C ASP A 624 -8.52 21.12 43.59
N LEU A 625 -8.36 21.25 44.90
CA LEU A 625 -9.29 20.69 45.89
C LEU A 625 -10.50 21.62 46.05
N VAL A 626 -11.69 21.05 46.12
CA VAL A 626 -12.95 21.77 46.32
C VAL A 626 -13.77 21.12 47.45
N ALA A 627 -14.53 21.93 48.20
CA ALA A 627 -15.47 21.43 49.17
C ALA A 627 -16.70 22.32 49.28
N TYR A 628 -17.81 21.73 49.69
CA TYR A 628 -19.07 22.40 49.93
C TYR A 628 -19.66 21.93 51.30
N PRO A 629 -19.71 22.81 52.33
CA PRO A 629 -19.23 24.20 52.38
C PRO A 629 -17.70 24.29 52.23
N ASP A 630 -17.18 25.46 51.85
CA ASP A 630 -15.75 25.66 51.72
C ASP A 630 -15.04 25.59 53.07
N VAL A 631 -14.01 24.82 53.15
CA VAL A 631 -13.19 24.55 54.34
C VAL A 631 -11.71 24.66 53.99
N SER A 632 -10.81 24.59 54.97
CA SER A 632 -9.38 24.65 54.72
C SER A 632 -8.91 23.47 53.84
N ASP A 633 -7.81 23.63 53.07
CA ASP A 633 -7.33 22.59 52.16
C ASP A 633 -6.97 21.28 52.88
N VAL A 634 -6.50 21.34 54.11
CA VAL A 634 -6.28 20.18 54.97
C VAL A 634 -7.59 19.47 55.30
N GLU A 635 -8.62 20.25 55.60
CA GLU A 635 -9.96 19.70 55.86
C GLU A 635 -10.58 19.11 54.56
N LYS A 636 -10.45 19.81 53.43
CA LYS A 636 -10.88 19.27 52.11
C LYS A 636 -10.28 17.90 51.85
N LEU A 637 -8.98 17.77 52.11
CA LEU A 637 -8.26 16.53 51.91
C LEU A 637 -8.70 15.45 52.91
N SER A 638 -8.94 15.81 54.18
CA SER A 638 -9.44 14.88 55.18
C SER A 638 -10.82 14.34 54.83
N TRP A 639 -11.75 15.20 54.41
CA TRP A 639 -13.10 14.79 53.99
C TRP A 639 -13.05 13.96 52.71
N LEU A 640 -12.15 14.29 51.77
CA LEU A 640 -11.97 13.54 50.53
C LEU A 640 -11.46 12.10 50.79
N LEU A 641 -10.42 11.96 51.61
CA LEU A 641 -9.75 10.67 51.85
C LEU A 641 -10.37 9.85 52.97
N LEU A 642 -10.60 10.49 54.13
CA LEU A 642 -11.04 9.82 55.37
C LEU A 642 -12.56 9.84 55.58
N GLY A 643 -13.27 10.79 54.92
CA GLY A 643 -14.73 10.97 55.11
C GLY A 643 -15.12 11.60 56.45
N ARG A 644 -14.15 12.26 57.09
CA ARG A 644 -14.34 12.96 58.37
C ARG A 644 -13.45 14.20 58.45
N GLY A 645 -13.74 15.10 59.32
CA GLY A 645 -12.83 16.21 59.63
C GLY A 645 -11.49 15.73 60.19
N PRO A 646 -10.45 16.55 60.14
CA PRO A 646 -9.15 16.23 60.71
C PRO A 646 -9.23 16.07 62.21
N ASP A 647 -8.50 15.11 62.77
CA ASP A 647 -8.47 14.89 64.22
C ASP A 647 -7.65 15.98 64.90
N GLU A 648 -8.10 16.43 66.08
CA GLU A 648 -7.42 17.47 66.89
C GLU A 648 -6.04 17.04 67.40
N SER A 649 -5.70 15.73 67.32
CA SER A 649 -4.43 15.18 67.76
C SER A 649 -3.25 15.47 66.76
N GLY A 650 -3.52 15.97 65.55
CA GLY A 650 -2.50 16.31 64.55
C GLY A 650 -1.90 15.11 63.84
N SER A 651 -2.29 13.87 64.17
CA SER A 651 -1.77 12.65 63.52
C SER A 651 -2.20 12.54 62.05
N ASP A 652 -3.39 13.04 61.72
CA ASP A 652 -3.91 13.08 60.36
C ASP A 652 -3.19 14.13 59.48
N ALA A 653 -2.71 15.22 60.07
CA ALA A 653 -2.15 16.36 59.33
C ALA A 653 -0.91 16.00 58.53
N ALA A 654 -0.02 15.18 59.06
CA ALA A 654 1.20 14.76 58.37
C ALA A 654 0.88 13.85 57.16
N LEU A 655 -0.09 12.96 57.29
CA LEU A 655 -0.61 12.10 56.24
C LEU A 655 -1.27 12.92 55.14
N LEU A 656 -2.17 13.82 55.56
CA LEU A 656 -2.94 14.68 54.65
C LEU A 656 -2.00 15.63 53.86
N LEU A 657 -0.97 16.13 54.52
CA LEU A 657 0.03 16.99 53.86
C LEU A 657 0.85 16.17 52.81
N SER A 658 1.21 14.92 53.13
CA SER A 658 1.97 14.07 52.23
C SER A 658 1.21 13.67 50.97
N VAL A 659 -0.07 13.36 51.10
CA VAL A 659 -0.94 13.03 49.98
C VAL A 659 -1.37 14.30 49.23
N GLY A 660 -1.60 15.41 49.95
CA GLY A 660 -1.99 16.70 49.34
C GLY A 660 -0.92 17.29 48.44
N THR A 661 0.35 17.22 48.82
CA THR A 661 1.45 17.69 47.96
C THR A 661 1.68 16.79 46.75
N ALA A 662 1.41 15.48 46.83
CA ALA A 662 1.42 14.57 45.70
C ALA A 662 0.26 14.85 44.69
N LEU A 663 -0.89 15.32 45.20
CA LEU A 663 -2.07 15.65 44.40
C LEU A 663 -1.98 17.03 43.72
N LEU A 664 -1.48 18.03 44.43
CA LEU A 664 -1.51 19.43 43.97
C LEU A 664 -0.20 19.88 43.30
N GLY A 665 0.89 19.19 43.56
CA GLY A 665 2.22 19.52 43.03
C GLY A 665 2.55 18.71 41.79
N GLY A 666 2.54 19.32 40.61
CA GLY A 666 3.09 18.76 39.39
C GLY A 666 4.63 18.58 39.40
N GLY A 667 5.26 18.47 40.61
CA GLY A 667 6.68 18.29 40.87
C GLY A 667 7.01 16.98 41.56
N GLU A 668 8.30 16.70 41.79
CA GLU A 668 8.74 15.52 42.52
C GLU A 668 8.04 15.43 43.90
N PRO A 669 7.57 14.22 44.28
CA PRO A 669 6.94 14.03 45.57
C PRO A 669 7.82 14.56 46.70
N PHE A 670 7.23 15.31 47.66
CA PHE A 670 7.96 16.00 48.73
C PHE A 670 8.82 15.05 49.56
N TYR A 671 8.42 13.80 49.70
CA TYR A 671 9.17 12.78 50.48
C TYR A 671 10.55 12.50 49.84
N LYS A 672 10.73 12.74 48.53
CA LYS A 672 12.03 12.67 47.86
C LYS A 672 12.98 13.77 48.37
N GLN A 673 12.48 14.94 48.77
CA GLN A 673 13.31 15.99 49.38
C GLN A 673 13.87 15.55 50.74
N PHE A 674 13.18 14.64 51.42
CA PHE A 674 13.70 13.98 52.62
C PHE A 674 14.51 12.71 52.33
N GLY A 675 14.76 12.47 51.05
CA GLY A 675 15.55 11.34 50.60
C GLY A 675 14.87 9.97 50.77
N LEU A 676 13.53 9.95 50.88
CA LEU A 676 12.73 8.72 50.86
C LEU A 676 12.40 8.32 49.43
N ASP A 677 12.31 7.04 49.17
CA ASP A 677 12.00 6.52 47.82
C ASP A 677 10.52 6.24 47.62
N ASP A 678 9.81 5.89 48.69
CA ASP A 678 8.37 5.63 48.67
C ASP A 678 7.71 6.05 49.98
N VAL A 679 6.57 6.68 49.87
CA VAL A 679 5.64 6.93 51.00
C VAL A 679 4.23 6.58 50.52
N SER A 680 3.62 5.57 51.11
CA SER A 680 2.33 5.04 50.71
C SER A 680 1.46 4.71 51.92
N VAL A 681 0.15 4.86 51.76
CA VAL A 681 -0.81 4.35 52.72
C VAL A 681 -1.27 2.98 52.30
N ARG A 682 -1.20 2.03 53.21
CA ARG A 682 -1.61 0.65 52.94
C ARG A 682 -2.67 0.20 53.98
N THR A 683 -3.53 -0.71 53.55
CA THR A 683 -4.53 -1.35 54.42
C THR A 683 -4.12 -2.80 54.62
N GLY A 684 -4.07 -3.26 55.85
CA GLY A 684 -3.68 -4.62 56.17
C GLY A 684 -3.14 -4.75 57.60
N ASN A 685 -2.37 -5.81 57.85
CA ASN A 685 -1.72 -6.00 59.15
C ASN A 685 -0.43 -5.22 59.22
N LEU A 686 -0.19 -4.49 60.28
CA LEU A 686 1.04 -3.74 60.53
C LEU A 686 2.27 -4.69 60.51
N GLY A 687 3.32 -4.27 59.83
CA GLY A 687 4.50 -5.12 59.64
C GLY A 687 4.41 -6.09 58.45
N SER A 688 3.32 -6.10 57.69
CA SER A 688 3.13 -6.98 56.50
C SER A 688 3.55 -6.33 55.20
N SER A 689 3.78 -5.03 55.14
CA SER A 689 4.12 -4.33 53.91
C SER A 689 5.38 -4.89 53.26
N GLY A 690 5.25 -5.29 51.97
CA GLY A 690 6.34 -5.89 51.22
C GLY A 690 6.68 -7.35 51.56
N SER A 691 5.98 -7.99 52.50
CA SER A 691 6.03 -9.44 52.71
C SER A 691 5.10 -10.14 51.73
N ILE A 692 5.62 -11.10 50.96
CA ILE A 692 4.79 -11.95 50.07
C ILE A 692 4.37 -13.22 50.82
N LEU A 693 4.77 -13.38 52.05
CA LEU A 693 4.39 -14.55 52.84
C LEU A 693 2.87 -14.44 53.11
N PRO A 694 2.08 -15.47 52.82
CA PRO A 694 0.66 -15.51 53.20
C PRO A 694 0.53 -15.41 54.70
N ASP A 695 -0.50 -14.76 55.18
CA ASP A 695 -0.81 -14.61 56.62
C ASP A 695 -1.00 -15.96 57.35
N ARG A 696 -1.15 -17.04 56.59
CA ARG A 696 -1.19 -18.42 57.04
C ARG A 696 -0.11 -19.26 56.40
N THR A 697 0.72 -19.96 57.17
CA THR A 697 1.61 -21.00 56.70
C THR A 697 1.10 -22.38 57.05
N VAL A 698 1.66 -23.44 56.40
CA VAL A 698 1.34 -24.84 56.66
C VAL A 698 1.59 -25.24 58.13
N ALA A 699 2.36 -24.46 58.87
CA ALA A 699 2.70 -24.65 60.28
C ALA A 699 1.80 -23.86 61.26
N GLY A 700 0.78 -23.14 60.77
CA GLY A 700 -0.13 -22.36 61.61
C GLY A 700 -0.06 -20.84 61.43
N ASP A 701 -0.92 -20.08 62.07
CA ASP A 701 -0.91 -18.61 62.05
C ASP A 701 0.41 -18.07 62.60
N VAL A 702 1.04 -17.20 61.85
CA VAL A 702 2.34 -16.59 62.22
C VAL A 702 2.14 -15.48 63.30
N ASN A 703 0.89 -15.04 63.54
CA ASN A 703 0.52 -14.09 64.58
C ASN A 703 -0.55 -14.71 65.49
N ARG A 704 -0.13 -15.27 66.60
CA ARG A 704 -1.02 -15.63 67.71
C ARG A 704 -1.00 -14.54 68.80
N ASP A 705 -1.56 -13.40 68.51
CA ASP A 705 -2.16 -12.55 69.52
C ASP A 705 -3.44 -11.99 68.92
N SER A 706 -4.53 -12.62 69.31
CA SER A 706 -5.86 -12.61 68.71
C SER A 706 -6.77 -11.51 69.22
N ASP A 707 -6.29 -10.33 69.49
CA ASP A 707 -7.20 -9.25 69.99
C ASP A 707 -7.17 -7.93 69.20
N SER A 708 -6.54 -7.88 68.02
CA SER A 708 -6.67 -6.70 67.14
C SER A 708 -6.96 -7.09 65.70
N GLN A 709 -8.18 -7.60 65.45
CA GLN A 709 -8.76 -7.68 64.10
C GLN A 709 -9.28 -6.30 63.65
N LEU A 710 -8.43 -5.30 63.64
CA LEU A 710 -8.69 -4.08 62.90
C LEU A 710 -7.77 -4.11 61.70
N ALA A 711 -8.33 -4.28 60.50
CA ALA A 711 -7.64 -3.94 59.26
C ALA A 711 -7.27 -2.46 59.37
N THR A 712 -6.12 -2.19 59.93
CA THR A 712 -5.61 -0.85 60.20
C THR A 712 -5.00 -0.30 58.95
N GLN A 713 -5.38 0.91 58.62
CA GLN A 713 -4.63 1.71 57.65
C GLN A 713 -3.30 2.13 58.30
N PHE A 714 -2.21 1.98 57.59
CA PHE A 714 -0.89 2.41 58.07
C PHE A 714 -0.08 3.11 56.97
N LEU A 715 0.70 4.09 57.39
CA LEU A 715 1.63 4.80 56.55
C LEU A 715 2.94 4.02 56.48
N VAL A 716 3.41 3.82 55.23
CA VAL A 716 4.72 3.21 54.98
C VAL A 716 5.64 4.27 54.39
N ALA A 717 6.79 4.49 54.98
CA ALA A 717 7.85 5.30 54.42
C ALA A 717 9.07 4.40 54.19
N SER A 718 9.68 4.40 53.04
CA SER A 718 10.83 3.53 52.72
C SER A 718 11.96 4.24 52.00
N LYS A 719 13.19 3.76 52.23
CA LYS A 719 14.38 4.18 51.57
C LYS A 719 15.25 2.97 51.20
N SER A 720 15.67 2.90 49.96
CA SER A 720 16.58 1.89 49.44
C SER A 720 17.99 2.47 49.24
N PHE A 721 18.99 1.77 49.71
CA PHE A 721 20.39 2.16 49.57
C PHE A 721 21.08 1.32 48.49
N ALA A 722 22.09 1.90 47.85
CA ALA A 722 22.83 1.25 46.76
C ALA A 722 23.52 -0.08 47.15
N ASN A 723 23.73 -0.31 48.45
CA ASN A 723 24.31 -1.54 49.01
C ASN A 723 23.29 -2.68 49.18
N GLY A 724 22.03 -2.52 48.69
CA GLY A 724 20.99 -3.53 48.77
C GLY A 724 20.21 -3.57 50.08
N ILE A 725 20.38 -2.57 50.94
CA ILE A 725 19.60 -2.40 52.18
C ILE A 725 18.38 -1.53 51.84
N THR A 726 17.16 -1.95 52.26
CA THR A 726 15.96 -1.14 52.27
C THR A 726 15.47 -0.98 53.69
N LEU A 727 15.37 0.26 54.14
CA LEU A 727 14.75 0.61 55.41
C LEU A 727 13.33 1.08 55.19
N SER A 728 12.37 0.62 55.99
CA SER A 728 11.03 1.10 55.98
C SER A 728 10.49 1.25 57.42
N VAL A 729 9.61 2.24 57.56
CA VAL A 729 8.87 2.47 58.81
C VAL A 729 7.40 2.41 58.50
N GLU A 730 6.66 1.64 59.24
CA GLU A 730 5.20 1.49 59.15
C GLU A 730 4.58 2.07 60.42
N GLN A 731 3.72 3.07 60.30
CA GLN A 731 3.02 3.70 61.39
C GLN A 731 1.52 3.48 61.24
N ALA A 732 0.88 2.89 62.20
CA ALA A 732 -0.57 2.76 62.22
C ALA A 732 -1.25 4.15 62.28
N LEU A 733 -2.30 4.36 61.45
CA LEU A 733 -3.01 5.62 61.38
C LEU A 733 -4.05 5.75 62.52
N ALA A 734 -4.48 4.62 63.04
CA ALA A 734 -5.35 4.55 64.22
C ALA A 734 -4.58 3.83 65.36
N GLY A 735 -3.86 4.61 66.19
CA GLY A 735 -3.05 4.06 67.30
C GLY A 735 -1.61 4.52 67.29
N SER A 736 -0.82 4.09 68.29
CA SER A 736 0.58 4.44 68.47
C SER A 736 1.54 3.37 67.95
N ASP A 737 1.03 2.35 67.24
CA ASP A 737 1.84 1.21 66.81
C ASP A 737 2.73 1.57 65.63
N THR A 738 4.01 1.28 65.80
CA THR A 738 5.05 1.56 64.81
C THR A 738 5.92 0.31 64.61
N VAL A 739 6.22 -0.02 63.34
CA VAL A 739 7.14 -1.10 63.01
C VAL A 739 8.26 -0.57 62.11
N GLY A 740 9.52 -0.67 62.55
CA GLY A 740 10.67 -0.47 61.73
C GLY A 740 11.07 -1.80 61.05
N ARG A 741 11.39 -1.74 59.77
CA ARG A 741 11.85 -2.89 58.98
C ARG A 741 13.16 -2.56 58.29
N ALA A 742 14.09 -3.46 58.36
CA ALA A 742 15.34 -3.45 57.57
C ALA A 742 15.38 -4.71 56.71
N SER A 743 15.42 -4.54 55.41
CA SER A 743 15.55 -5.64 54.43
C SER A 743 16.91 -5.57 53.78
N TYR A 744 17.67 -6.66 53.81
CA TYR A 744 18.98 -6.77 53.17
C TYR A 744 18.99 -7.86 52.12
N ARG A 745 19.40 -7.52 50.91
CA ARG A 745 19.49 -8.45 49.80
C ARG A 745 20.81 -9.22 49.86
N LEU A 746 20.74 -10.49 50.24
CA LEU A 746 21.89 -11.39 50.34
C LEU A 746 22.34 -11.93 48.97
N ALA A 747 21.40 -12.23 48.07
CA ALA A 747 21.64 -12.74 46.73
C ALA A 747 20.46 -12.45 45.80
N ARG A 748 20.59 -12.77 44.51
CA ARG A 748 19.50 -12.65 43.56
C ARG A 748 18.33 -13.58 43.98
N GLY A 749 17.27 -12.98 44.47
CA GLY A 749 16.08 -13.71 44.98
C GLY A 749 16.10 -14.04 46.47
N LEU A 750 17.19 -13.77 47.21
CA LEU A 750 17.31 -14.05 48.64
C LEU A 750 17.47 -12.74 49.44
N SER A 751 16.57 -12.48 50.37
CA SER A 751 16.64 -11.31 51.27
C SER A 751 16.43 -11.71 52.74
N LEU A 752 17.12 -10.98 53.63
CA LEU A 752 16.91 -11.06 55.06
C LEU A 752 16.13 -9.85 55.53
N ASP A 753 15.01 -10.08 56.18
CA ASP A 753 14.10 -9.07 56.72
C ASP A 753 14.16 -9.08 58.25
N LEU A 754 14.45 -7.92 58.82
CA LEU A 754 14.43 -7.68 60.27
C LEU A 754 13.28 -6.72 60.56
N LYS A 755 12.46 -7.01 61.55
CA LYS A 755 11.37 -6.17 62.00
C LYS A 755 11.54 -5.87 63.48
N GLY A 756 11.27 -4.63 63.88
CA GLY A 756 11.35 -4.20 65.27
C GLY A 756 10.34 -3.10 65.61
N GLY A 757 9.76 -3.10 66.79
CA GLY A 757 8.72 -2.16 67.20
C GLY A 757 7.53 -2.88 67.81
N SER A 758 6.32 -2.47 67.44
CA SER A 758 5.11 -3.16 67.89
C SER A 758 5.01 -4.61 67.38
N VAL A 759 5.72 -4.92 66.31
CA VAL A 759 5.92 -6.29 65.81
C VAL A 759 7.39 -6.56 65.64
N ASN A 760 7.88 -7.64 66.26
CA ASN A 760 9.30 -8.04 66.20
C ASN A 760 9.45 -9.35 65.44
N GLY A 761 10.47 -9.46 64.56
CA GLY A 761 10.69 -10.71 63.83
C GLY A 761 11.90 -10.67 62.93
N ILE A 762 12.37 -11.87 62.54
CA ILE A 762 13.43 -12.09 61.55
C ILE A 762 12.86 -13.08 60.52
N ALA A 763 12.97 -12.74 59.23
CA ALA A 763 12.54 -13.61 58.17
C ALA A 763 13.62 -13.69 57.09
N LEU A 764 13.88 -14.91 56.56
CA LEU A 764 14.65 -15.14 55.36
C LEU A 764 13.66 -15.39 54.23
N VAL A 765 13.67 -14.51 53.24
CA VAL A 765 12.71 -14.52 52.12
C VAL A 765 13.41 -14.91 50.84
N TYR A 766 12.99 -16.01 50.23
CA TYR A 766 13.47 -16.45 48.91
C TYR A 766 12.39 -16.26 47.86
N ARG A 767 12.70 -15.55 46.78
CA ARG A 767 11.81 -15.28 45.65
C ARG A 767 12.34 -15.96 44.39
N THR A 768 11.55 -16.81 43.79
CA THR A 768 11.80 -17.28 42.44
C THR A 768 10.77 -16.67 41.49
N PHE A 769 11.20 -16.23 40.33
CA PHE A 769 10.32 -15.78 39.26
C PHE A 769 10.26 -16.92 38.25
N PHE A 770 9.07 -17.49 38.09
CA PHE A 770 8.80 -18.36 36.96
C PHE A 770 8.22 -17.44 35.87
N GLY A 771 9.04 -17.11 34.89
CA GLY A 771 8.58 -16.39 33.70
C GLY A 771 8.50 -17.39 32.55
N ASP A 772 7.37 -17.38 31.84
CA ASP A 772 7.27 -17.93 30.51
C ASP A 772 8.01 -17.06 29.49
#